data_426c1e0b116ee2b002f22f7461f08465
#
_entry.id   426c1e0b116ee2b002f22f7461f08465
#
_cell.length_a   1.000
_cell.length_b   1.000
_cell.length_c   1.000
_cell.angle_alpha   90.00
_cell.angle_beta   90.00
_cell.angle_gamma   90.00
#
_symmetry.space_group_name_H-M   'P 1'
#
loop_
_entity.id
_entity.type
_entity.pdbx_description
1 polymer ?
#
loop_
_entity_poly.entity_id
_entity_poly.type
_entity_poly.pdbx_seq_one_letter_code
_entity_poly.pdbx_strand_id
1 'polypeptide(L)'
;MAAIGAIRKHGVLLMLIIGIALLAFVVGDFTQLAGMFSDKNTMVRINNEKLDDQYRLLHDQNTALWRIMYDKTSLEESETYQIHGMTWEQLFEEKILDEQLEKLGLVYSDEMIENATTELVASLRTQQPNQLLYKLFTSIANFSSPEAAMSFITNVEDYKNQEEVRDLYNAFKAIERINLSNAKWKSYFALAQGSEYYSNKLLAKIAKENNIANIQFASINPSVLAFANITPTVTEKEIKEWYKNHKNRYEIKQDSRDIDVAIFPIAPSNEDLTTIEDSVRSAYGRFLNASSIAEFNINEMHGPVDSFYYKKDDIVLETLDSLVFSLPVGTFIEPFNHENRAWYFGKVYGEAYRPDSVQVAYLVIDFKTEQNLQSLRTKDEAKNVADSLKNILRSSPNAIFEMLPHYLGGRKATDSTMWVPERSTYPELYDSLLLAYSQKNVYVNDNQGAYVIFQPRKTTKLIQKRLFVIYPTEIKASEKTLATIKSAANQLLAESTSITAFNEVANRSGIQILRGNNITSMMGSVNELQNCRDIVSWTFNEDVKVGNISDVIKIDNRLYAVVGLRNINKKGIAPFDAVKSTIEAELIAQKKIEEVEKMVVAEINKGATIYDLANRYNSTVKDSVRVQFGLDFYQNSQIENKAIAQIFSLPVDQKTHLVTGKQFLYLVNVSHKEESKPSEGLMYERMIAKNILTNRSRNEMLILEDLKDKAKIHDNRFRFYQ
;
A
#
# COMPACT_ATOMS: atom_id res chain seq x y z
N MET A 1 82.15 -14.65 -4.58
CA MET A 1 82.09 -13.42 -5.42
C MET A 1 81.43 -13.62 -6.79
N ALA A 2 81.12 -14.86 -7.23
CA ALA A 2 80.49 -15.05 -8.55
C ALA A 2 78.97 -14.70 -8.63
N ALA A 3 78.25 -14.75 -7.49
CA ALA A 3 76.78 -14.48 -7.45
C ALA A 3 76.44 -12.99 -7.62
N ILE A 4 77.29 -12.07 -7.13
CA ILE A 4 77.06 -10.63 -7.20
C ILE A 4 77.27 -10.12 -8.64
N GLY A 5 78.15 -10.77 -9.41
CA GLY A 5 78.39 -10.42 -10.86
C GLY A 5 77.23 -10.79 -11.77
N ALA A 6 76.53 -11.90 -11.47
CA ALA A 6 75.35 -12.34 -12.20
C ALA A 6 74.15 -11.42 -11.95
N ILE A 7 73.94 -10.98 -10.70
CA ILE A 7 72.89 -10.03 -10.32
C ILE A 7 73.09 -8.67 -11.00
N ARG A 8 74.33 -8.20 -11.12
CA ARG A 8 74.63 -6.93 -11.78
C ARG A 8 74.43 -6.99 -13.32
N LYS A 9 74.61 -8.16 -13.93
CA LYS A 9 74.45 -8.38 -15.38
C LYS A 9 72.94 -8.44 -15.77
N HIS A 10 72.10 -8.75 -14.82
CA HIS A 10 70.64 -8.83 -15.02
C HIS A 10 69.88 -7.77 -14.17
N GLY A 11 70.55 -6.73 -13.70
CA GLY A 11 69.95 -5.68 -12.84
C GLY A 11 68.72 -5.01 -13.44
N VAL A 12 68.74 -4.80 -14.77
CA VAL A 12 67.59 -4.23 -15.50
C VAL A 12 66.43 -5.20 -15.51
N LEU A 13 66.69 -6.51 -15.68
CA LEU A 13 65.66 -7.55 -15.65
C LEU A 13 65.06 -7.70 -14.23
N LEU A 14 65.90 -7.61 -13.20
CA LEU A 14 65.47 -7.63 -11.81
C LEU A 14 64.62 -6.40 -11.45
N MET A 15 65.02 -5.21 -11.87
CA MET A 15 64.24 -3.98 -11.74
C MET A 15 62.89 -4.08 -12.46
N LEU A 16 62.83 -4.71 -13.62
CA LEU A 16 61.61 -4.89 -14.38
C LEU A 16 60.68 -5.87 -13.71
N ILE A 17 61.21 -6.98 -13.15
CA ILE A 17 60.40 -7.97 -12.37
C ILE A 17 59.88 -7.33 -11.09
N ILE A 18 60.70 -6.58 -10.36
CA ILE A 18 60.26 -5.86 -9.14
C ILE A 18 59.25 -4.78 -9.47
N GLY A 19 59.46 -4.04 -10.59
CA GLY A 19 58.51 -3.05 -11.08
C GLY A 19 57.14 -3.66 -11.45
N ILE A 20 57.15 -4.82 -12.15
CA ILE A 20 55.93 -5.55 -12.50
C ILE A 20 55.26 -6.11 -11.22
N ALA A 21 56.03 -6.62 -10.25
CA ALA A 21 55.48 -7.13 -8.99
C ALA A 21 54.86 -5.99 -8.14
N LEU A 22 55.50 -4.81 -8.07
CA LEU A 22 54.96 -3.63 -7.43
C LEU A 22 53.72 -3.10 -8.15
N LEU A 23 53.73 -3.11 -9.48
CA LEU A 23 52.60 -2.71 -10.30
C LEU A 23 51.43 -3.68 -10.12
N ALA A 24 51.67 -5.00 -10.07
CA ALA A 24 50.67 -6.03 -9.78
C ALA A 24 50.09 -5.91 -8.37
N PHE A 25 50.92 -5.56 -7.38
CA PHE A 25 50.46 -5.28 -6.01
C PHE A 25 49.59 -4.03 -5.96
N VAL A 26 50.02 -2.93 -6.57
CA VAL A 26 49.25 -1.67 -6.65
C VAL A 26 47.96 -1.86 -7.45
N VAL A 27 48.00 -2.62 -8.55
CA VAL A 27 46.78 -2.92 -9.32
C VAL A 27 45.85 -3.89 -8.56
N GLY A 28 46.42 -4.83 -7.77
CA GLY A 28 45.63 -5.70 -6.89
C GLY A 28 44.93 -4.90 -5.79
N ASP A 29 45.62 -3.96 -5.15
CA ASP A 29 45.01 -3.05 -4.18
C ASP A 29 44.01 -2.10 -4.85
N PHE A 30 44.28 -1.63 -6.09
CA PHE A 30 43.32 -0.82 -6.84
C PHE A 30 42.05 -1.59 -7.23
N THR A 31 42.17 -2.90 -7.52
CA THR A 31 40.98 -3.72 -7.80
C THR A 31 40.15 -4.01 -6.54
N GLN A 32 40.80 -4.15 -5.35
CA GLN A 32 40.08 -4.21 -4.07
C GLN A 32 39.49 -2.84 -3.71
N LEU A 33 40.21 -1.75 -3.91
CA LEU A 33 39.70 -0.39 -3.74
C LEU A 33 38.59 -0.08 -4.77
N ALA A 34 38.75 -0.46 -6.04
CA ALA A 34 37.69 -0.32 -7.03
C ALA A 34 36.45 -1.19 -6.71
N GLY A 35 36.65 -2.36 -6.08
CA GLY A 35 35.57 -3.18 -5.54
C GLY A 35 34.85 -2.52 -4.36
N MET A 36 35.56 -1.79 -3.51
CA MET A 36 34.98 -0.98 -2.42
C MET A 36 34.20 0.24 -2.93
N PHE A 37 34.56 0.76 -4.08
CA PHE A 37 33.87 1.85 -4.80
C PHE A 37 32.89 1.35 -5.87
N SER A 38 32.73 0.04 -6.02
CA SER A 38 31.79 -0.51 -6.99
C SER A 38 30.35 -0.24 -6.50
N ASP A 39 29.50 0.24 -7.39
CA ASP A 39 28.07 0.49 -7.11
C ASP A 39 27.32 -0.78 -6.67
N LYS A 40 27.93 -1.95 -6.86
CA LYS A 40 27.39 -3.26 -6.44
C LYS A 40 27.23 -3.39 -4.93
N ASN A 41 28.09 -2.77 -4.12
CA ASN A 41 28.07 -2.81 -2.67
C ASN A 41 27.28 -1.66 -2.03
N THR A 42 26.72 -0.77 -2.84
CA THR A 42 25.87 0.32 -2.36
C THR A 42 24.42 -0.07 -2.54
N MET A 43 23.65 -0.05 -1.46
CA MET A 43 22.23 -0.36 -1.48
C MET A 43 21.44 0.79 -2.11
N VAL A 44 21.70 2.02 -1.65
CA VAL A 44 20.96 3.22 -2.06
C VAL A 44 21.92 4.40 -2.29
N ARG A 45 21.82 5.04 -3.45
CA ARG A 45 22.49 6.32 -3.74
C ARG A 45 21.54 7.26 -4.46
N ILE A 46 21.45 8.48 -4.01
CA ILE A 46 20.67 9.56 -4.62
C ILE A 46 21.63 10.73 -4.89
N ASN A 47 21.68 11.24 -6.12
CA ASN A 47 22.54 12.35 -6.56
C ASN A 47 23.97 12.14 -6.22
N ASN A 48 24.69 11.26 -6.13
CA ASN A 48 26.07 10.97 -5.73
C ASN A 48 26.28 10.74 -4.21
N GLU A 49 25.25 10.85 -3.39
CA GLU A 49 25.32 10.57 -1.96
C GLU A 49 24.87 9.14 -1.66
N LYS A 50 25.70 8.42 -0.90
CA LYS A 50 25.40 7.08 -0.41
C LYS A 50 24.55 7.18 0.85
N LEU A 51 23.39 6.53 0.87
CA LEU A 51 22.37 6.67 1.91
C LEU A 51 22.03 5.34 2.61
N ASP A 52 22.92 4.36 2.55
CA ASP A 52 22.66 3.02 3.10
C ASP A 52 22.31 3.03 4.58
N ASP A 53 23.07 3.79 5.40
CA ASP A 53 22.87 3.86 6.85
C ASP A 53 21.58 4.62 7.20
N GLN A 54 21.27 5.68 6.44
CA GLN A 54 20.01 6.41 6.60
C GLN A 54 18.82 5.53 6.22
N TYR A 55 18.94 4.76 5.15
CA TYR A 55 17.91 3.83 4.76
C TYR A 55 17.62 2.78 5.83
N ARG A 56 18.67 2.17 6.42
CA ARG A 56 18.53 1.20 7.51
C ARG A 56 17.85 1.80 8.73
N LEU A 57 18.29 2.99 9.15
CA LEU A 57 17.68 3.70 10.26
C LEU A 57 16.18 3.97 10.03
N LEU A 58 15.85 4.48 8.84
CA LEU A 58 14.45 4.71 8.47
C LEU A 58 13.65 3.41 8.45
N HIS A 59 14.24 2.35 7.91
CA HIS A 59 13.59 1.05 7.84
C HIS A 59 13.26 0.51 9.23
N ASP A 60 14.19 0.60 10.18
CA ASP A 60 13.97 0.17 11.56
C ASP A 60 12.87 1.01 12.23
N GLN A 61 12.87 2.32 12.02
CA GLN A 61 11.85 3.24 12.52
C GLN A 61 10.46 2.94 11.94
N ASN A 62 10.37 2.74 10.63
CA ASN A 62 9.12 2.42 9.96
C ASN A 62 8.61 1.02 10.34
N THR A 63 9.51 0.06 10.55
CA THR A 63 9.18 -1.29 11.02
C THR A 63 8.54 -1.24 12.41
N ALA A 64 9.14 -0.50 13.33
CA ALA A 64 8.60 -0.31 14.67
C ALA A 64 7.23 0.38 14.64
N LEU A 65 7.11 1.45 13.84
CA LEU A 65 5.82 2.14 13.66
C LEU A 65 4.75 1.21 13.08
N TRP A 66 5.09 0.40 12.08
CA TRP A 66 4.16 -0.57 11.47
C TRP A 66 3.65 -1.59 12.47
N ARG A 67 4.58 -2.23 13.21
CA ARG A 67 4.22 -3.20 14.27
C ARG A 67 3.21 -2.63 15.25
N ILE A 68 3.47 -1.42 15.71
CA ILE A 68 2.62 -0.71 16.65
C ILE A 68 1.27 -0.31 16.05
N MET A 69 1.28 0.19 14.82
CA MET A 69 0.03 0.62 14.17
C MET A 69 -0.91 -0.54 13.87
N TYR A 70 -0.39 -1.73 13.62
CA TYR A 70 -1.18 -2.91 13.25
C TYR A 70 -1.20 -4.02 14.34
N ASP A 71 -0.67 -3.71 15.54
CA ASP A 71 -0.62 -4.64 16.68
C ASP A 71 0.05 -5.98 16.32
N LYS A 72 1.22 -5.91 15.65
CA LYS A 72 1.95 -7.06 15.12
C LYS A 72 3.18 -7.37 15.96
N THR A 73 3.34 -8.61 16.38
CA THR A 73 4.58 -9.12 17.01
C THR A 73 5.58 -9.62 15.97
N SER A 74 5.09 -10.15 14.84
CA SER A 74 5.88 -10.58 13.68
C SER A 74 5.28 -10.00 12.41
N LEU A 75 6.13 -9.76 11.40
CA LEU A 75 5.72 -9.26 10.10
C LEU A 75 5.64 -10.41 9.09
N GLU A 76 4.66 -10.34 8.22
CA GLU A 76 4.60 -11.17 7.03
C GLU A 76 5.56 -10.64 5.96
N GLU A 77 5.95 -11.48 5.02
CA GLU A 77 6.86 -11.09 3.92
C GLU A 77 6.29 -9.90 3.12
N SER A 78 4.99 -9.94 2.83
CA SER A 78 4.30 -8.84 2.12
C SER A 78 4.33 -7.52 2.88
N GLU A 79 4.23 -7.55 4.21
CA GLU A 79 4.30 -6.36 5.07
C GLU A 79 5.73 -5.81 5.11
N THR A 80 6.72 -6.68 5.27
CA THR A 80 8.14 -6.31 5.20
C THR A 80 8.44 -5.61 3.88
N TYR A 81 7.91 -6.14 2.79
CA TYR A 81 8.07 -5.55 1.47
C TYR A 81 7.41 -4.16 1.33
N GLN A 82 6.22 -3.99 1.88
CA GLN A 82 5.56 -2.68 1.92
C GLN A 82 6.37 -1.65 2.73
N ILE A 83 6.92 -2.07 3.87
CA ILE A 83 7.79 -1.21 4.69
C ILE A 83 9.04 -0.78 3.91
N HIS A 84 9.66 -1.68 3.14
CA HIS A 84 10.78 -1.32 2.27
C HIS A 84 10.39 -0.29 1.20
N GLY A 85 9.18 -0.41 0.62
CA GLY A 85 8.64 0.55 -0.33
C GLY A 85 8.43 1.93 0.31
N MET A 86 7.73 1.97 1.45
CA MET A 86 7.48 3.20 2.21
C MET A 86 8.79 3.88 2.64
N THR A 87 9.74 3.11 3.14
CA THR A 87 11.06 3.61 3.56
C THR A 87 11.82 4.26 2.41
N TRP A 88 11.76 3.66 1.24
CA TRP A 88 12.38 4.22 0.04
C TRP A 88 11.76 5.54 -0.38
N GLU A 89 10.44 5.58 -0.49
CA GLU A 89 9.74 6.81 -0.88
C GLU A 89 10.05 7.94 0.11
N GLN A 90 9.98 7.64 1.40
CA GLN A 90 10.28 8.61 2.45
C GLN A 90 11.74 9.12 2.37
N LEU A 91 12.73 8.22 2.26
CA LEU A 91 14.13 8.59 2.13
C LEU A 91 14.37 9.48 0.91
N PHE A 92 13.75 9.09 -0.22
CA PHE A 92 13.85 9.83 -1.47
C PHE A 92 13.26 11.23 -1.33
N GLU A 93 12.04 11.32 -0.80
CA GLU A 93 11.35 12.59 -0.60
C GLU A 93 12.12 13.51 0.34
N GLU A 94 12.59 13.02 1.48
CA GLU A 94 13.39 13.79 2.42
C GLU A 94 14.66 14.33 1.75
N LYS A 95 15.41 13.45 1.06
CA LYS A 95 16.67 13.84 0.43
C LYS A 95 16.49 14.90 -0.65
N ILE A 96 15.51 14.71 -1.52
CA ILE A 96 15.24 15.66 -2.61
C ILE A 96 14.70 16.99 -2.08
N LEU A 97 13.83 16.94 -1.08
CA LEU A 97 13.29 18.14 -0.44
C LEU A 97 14.38 18.95 0.24
N ASP A 98 15.26 18.31 1.00
CA ASP A 98 16.37 18.98 1.68
C ASP A 98 17.32 19.65 0.67
N GLU A 99 17.63 18.99 -0.46
CA GLU A 99 18.41 19.60 -1.54
C GLU A 99 17.72 20.81 -2.20
N GLN A 100 16.39 20.78 -2.33
CA GLN A 100 15.65 21.93 -2.89
C GLN A 100 15.59 23.07 -1.90
N LEU A 101 15.36 22.79 -0.62
CA LEU A 101 15.35 23.81 0.44
C LEU A 101 16.72 24.49 0.57
N GLU A 102 17.81 23.70 0.53
CA GLU A 102 19.18 24.23 0.53
C GLU A 102 19.44 25.17 -0.65
N LYS A 103 19.04 24.76 -1.88
CA LYS A 103 19.16 25.62 -3.08
C LYS A 103 18.37 26.93 -2.96
N LEU A 104 17.28 26.94 -2.21
CA LEU A 104 16.47 28.12 -1.92
C LEU A 104 17.02 28.94 -0.75
N GLY A 105 18.10 28.50 -0.10
CA GLY A 105 18.67 29.14 1.08
C GLY A 105 17.84 28.94 2.35
N LEU A 106 16.94 27.96 2.38
CA LEU A 106 16.13 27.61 3.53
C LEU A 106 16.81 26.45 4.29
N VAL A 107 17.30 26.77 5.47
CA VAL A 107 17.87 25.78 6.38
C VAL A 107 16.94 25.67 7.61
N TYR A 108 16.53 24.47 7.91
CA TYR A 108 15.82 24.18 9.16
C TYR A 108 16.85 24.11 10.29
N SER A 109 16.82 25.11 11.18
CA SER A 109 17.68 25.15 12.36
C SER A 109 17.21 24.13 13.40
N ASP A 110 18.10 23.76 14.33
CA ASP A 110 17.75 22.87 15.44
C ASP A 110 16.55 23.41 16.24
N GLU A 111 16.46 24.73 16.42
CA GLU A 111 15.32 25.39 17.08
C GLU A 111 14.01 25.20 16.29
N MET A 112 14.04 25.24 14.96
CA MET A 112 12.84 24.99 14.13
C MET A 112 12.40 23.52 14.22
N ILE A 113 13.35 22.59 14.29
CA ILE A 113 13.08 21.16 14.46
C ILE A 113 12.46 20.91 15.84
N GLU A 114 13.03 21.48 16.90
CA GLU A 114 12.51 21.37 18.26
C GLU A 114 11.11 21.98 18.40
N ASN A 115 10.85 23.11 17.74
CA ASN A 115 9.53 23.72 17.69
C ASN A 115 8.51 22.82 16.98
N ALA A 116 8.87 22.20 15.84
CA ALA A 116 8.00 21.26 15.13
C ALA A 116 7.66 20.03 15.98
N THR A 117 8.63 19.50 16.73
CA THR A 117 8.43 18.41 17.69
C THR A 117 7.54 18.86 18.85
N THR A 118 7.75 20.04 19.38
CA THR A 118 6.93 20.60 20.45
C THR A 118 5.48 20.80 20.02
N GLU A 119 5.24 21.30 18.80
CA GLU A 119 3.88 21.45 18.24
C GLU A 119 3.22 20.07 18.04
N LEU A 120 3.96 19.09 17.52
CA LEU A 120 3.48 17.73 17.36
C LEU A 120 2.99 17.16 18.69
N VAL A 121 3.80 17.31 19.73
CA VAL A 121 3.49 16.82 21.08
C VAL A 121 2.33 17.60 21.72
N ALA A 122 2.30 18.92 21.54
CA ALA A 122 1.19 19.77 22.02
C ALA A 122 -0.15 19.38 21.39
N SER A 123 -0.13 18.79 20.20
CA SER A 123 -1.35 18.30 19.54
C SER A 123 -2.13 17.27 20.38
N LEU A 124 -1.47 16.49 21.22
CA LEU A 124 -2.12 15.53 22.14
C LEU A 124 -3.13 16.17 23.10
N ARG A 125 -3.01 17.49 23.34
CA ARG A 125 -3.92 18.27 24.19
C ARG A 125 -5.06 18.93 23.43
N THR A 126 -5.08 18.79 22.11
CA THR A 126 -6.11 19.41 21.26
C THR A 126 -7.30 18.47 21.03
N GLN A 127 -8.40 19.01 20.50
CA GLN A 127 -9.56 18.19 20.09
C GLN A 127 -9.27 17.34 18.85
N GLN A 128 -8.22 17.65 18.10
CA GLN A 128 -7.78 16.92 16.91
C GLN A 128 -6.28 16.61 17.03
N PRO A 129 -5.91 15.61 17.85
CA PRO A 129 -4.53 15.21 18.02
C PRO A 129 -3.96 14.58 16.73
N ASN A 130 -2.64 14.61 16.60
CA ASN A 130 -1.99 13.82 15.57
C ASN A 130 -2.36 12.33 15.75
N GLN A 131 -2.97 11.73 14.74
CA GLN A 131 -3.56 10.40 14.84
C GLN A 131 -2.52 9.31 15.10
N LEU A 132 -1.35 9.41 14.47
CA LEU A 132 -0.27 8.44 14.67
C LEU A 132 0.28 8.52 16.09
N LEU A 133 0.56 9.74 16.56
CA LEU A 133 1.05 9.97 17.91
C LEU A 133 0.03 9.56 18.97
N TYR A 134 -1.24 9.88 18.76
CA TYR A 134 -2.33 9.47 19.66
C TYR A 134 -2.42 7.95 19.75
N LYS A 135 -2.39 7.26 18.62
CA LYS A 135 -2.43 5.79 18.59
C LYS A 135 -1.20 5.17 19.25
N LEU A 136 0.00 5.72 18.98
CA LEU A 136 1.22 5.27 19.61
C LEU A 136 1.10 5.23 21.14
N PHE A 137 0.58 6.28 21.75
CA PHE A 137 0.47 6.39 23.20
C PHE A 137 -0.75 5.69 23.79
N THR A 138 -1.82 5.49 23.05
CA THR A 138 -3.00 4.76 23.52
C THR A 138 -2.89 3.24 23.35
N SER A 139 -2.14 2.76 22.35
CA SER A 139 -2.07 1.33 22.03
C SER A 139 -1.02 0.58 22.87
N ILE A 140 0.09 1.23 23.28
CA ILE A 140 1.24 0.49 23.76
C ILE A 140 1.49 0.66 25.25
N ALA A 141 1.31 1.84 25.76
CA ALA A 141 2.04 2.16 26.96
C ALA A 141 1.15 2.30 28.18
N ASN A 142 -0.14 2.00 28.11
CA ASN A 142 -1.02 2.37 29.20
C ASN A 142 -0.74 3.83 29.68
N PHE A 143 -0.28 4.68 28.75
CA PHE A 143 -0.12 6.10 29.05
C PHE A 143 -1.49 6.66 29.32
N SER A 144 -1.85 6.67 30.57
CA SER A 144 -3.16 7.06 31.07
C SER A 144 -3.43 8.58 30.94
N SER A 145 -2.42 9.35 30.55
CA SER A 145 -2.57 10.80 30.39
C SER A 145 -1.60 11.41 29.38
N PRO A 146 -1.97 12.56 28.76
CA PRO A 146 -1.04 13.35 27.94
C PRO A 146 0.25 13.74 28.67
N GLU A 147 0.21 13.91 29.98
CA GLU A 147 1.38 14.27 30.80
C GLU A 147 2.39 13.11 30.85
N ALA A 148 1.93 11.86 30.95
CA ALA A 148 2.80 10.68 30.89
C ALA A 148 3.49 10.57 29.52
N ALA A 149 2.74 10.80 28.43
CA ALA A 149 3.29 10.86 27.09
C ALA A 149 4.32 11.98 26.94
N MET A 150 4.06 13.15 27.50
CA MET A 150 5.00 14.27 27.52
C MET A 150 6.28 13.94 28.28
N SER A 151 6.18 13.28 29.43
CA SER A 151 7.36 12.84 30.21
C SER A 151 8.21 11.84 29.41
N PHE A 152 7.59 10.90 28.71
CA PHE A 152 8.32 9.99 27.81
C PHE A 152 9.06 10.76 26.73
N ILE A 153 8.38 11.68 26.03
CA ILE A 153 8.96 12.43 24.92
C ILE A 153 10.12 13.31 25.38
N THR A 154 10.01 13.95 26.53
CA THR A 154 11.09 14.78 27.10
C THR A 154 12.36 13.98 27.35
N ASN A 155 12.23 12.70 27.70
CA ASN A 155 13.36 11.81 28.01
C ASN A 155 13.59 10.76 26.91
N VAL A 156 13.06 10.97 25.70
CA VAL A 156 13.02 9.94 24.65
C VAL A 156 14.41 9.42 24.27
N GLU A 157 15.43 10.25 24.30
CA GLU A 157 16.81 9.86 23.96
C GLU A 157 17.41 8.87 24.96
N ASP A 158 16.95 8.87 26.22
CA ASP A 158 17.39 7.90 27.26
C ASP A 158 16.89 6.48 26.95
N TYR A 159 15.84 6.35 26.13
CA TYR A 159 15.25 5.05 25.75
C TYR A 159 15.90 4.41 24.53
N LYS A 160 16.75 5.13 23.82
CA LYS A 160 17.38 4.67 22.56
C LYS A 160 18.09 3.32 22.68
N ASN A 161 18.76 3.08 23.80
CA ASN A 161 19.57 1.90 24.04
C ASN A 161 18.87 0.84 24.92
N GLN A 162 17.62 1.06 25.29
CA GLN A 162 16.85 0.13 26.10
C GLN A 162 16.04 -0.79 25.19
N GLU A 163 16.36 -2.09 25.21
CA GLU A 163 15.78 -3.07 24.29
C GLU A 163 14.24 -3.16 24.42
N GLU A 164 13.73 -3.07 25.65
CA GLU A 164 12.30 -3.20 25.99
C GLU A 164 11.42 -2.07 25.41
N VAL A 165 11.99 -0.87 25.22
CA VAL A 165 11.27 0.32 24.73
C VAL A 165 11.82 0.85 23.42
N ARG A 166 12.75 0.16 22.80
CA ARG A 166 13.39 0.56 21.53
C ARG A 166 12.39 0.70 20.38
N ASP A 167 11.42 -0.19 20.30
CA ASP A 167 10.37 -0.10 19.26
C ASP A 167 9.50 1.14 19.48
N LEU A 168 9.20 1.50 20.73
CA LEU A 168 8.47 2.73 21.05
C LEU A 168 9.29 3.98 20.69
N TYR A 169 10.60 3.99 21.00
CA TYR A 169 11.52 5.04 20.59
C TYR A 169 11.56 5.19 19.08
N ASN A 170 11.78 4.10 18.35
CA ASN A 170 11.86 4.11 16.89
C ASN A 170 10.55 4.57 16.23
N ALA A 171 9.41 4.12 16.74
CA ALA A 171 8.11 4.53 16.23
C ALA A 171 7.82 6.03 16.48
N PHE A 172 8.22 6.54 17.65
CA PHE A 172 8.13 7.97 17.93
C PHE A 172 9.01 8.78 16.95
N LYS A 173 10.27 8.34 16.76
CA LYS A 173 11.19 9.00 15.81
C LYS A 173 10.68 8.95 14.35
N ALA A 174 10.00 7.87 13.95
CA ALA A 174 9.31 7.83 12.66
C ALA A 174 8.22 8.90 12.54
N ILE A 175 7.39 9.06 13.58
CA ILE A 175 6.31 10.06 13.60
C ILE A 175 6.88 11.49 13.61
N GLU A 176 7.90 11.75 14.43
CA GLU A 176 8.61 13.02 14.47
C GLU A 176 9.16 13.41 13.10
N ARG A 177 9.80 12.46 12.41
CA ARG A 177 10.36 12.63 11.07
C ARG A 177 9.29 12.90 10.01
N ILE A 178 8.19 12.16 10.02
CA ILE A 178 7.04 12.39 9.13
C ILE A 178 6.49 13.81 9.35
N ASN A 179 6.35 14.24 10.60
CA ASN A 179 5.86 15.58 10.92
C ASN A 179 6.81 16.68 10.42
N LEU A 180 8.11 16.51 10.60
CA LEU A 180 9.13 17.42 10.11
C LEU A 180 9.14 17.50 8.58
N SER A 181 9.06 16.36 7.90
CA SER A 181 8.96 16.29 6.44
C SER A 181 7.74 17.05 5.93
N ASN A 182 6.58 16.86 6.56
CA ASN A 182 5.36 17.60 6.23
C ASN A 182 5.52 19.12 6.43
N ALA A 183 6.19 19.55 7.51
CA ALA A 183 6.46 20.98 7.75
C ALA A 183 7.39 21.57 6.67
N LYS A 184 8.43 20.85 6.28
CA LYS A 184 9.35 21.22 5.20
C LYS A 184 8.62 21.33 3.86
N TRP A 185 7.78 20.33 3.50
CA TRP A 185 6.95 20.37 2.30
C TRP A 185 6.02 21.56 2.28
N LYS A 186 5.33 21.83 3.38
CA LYS A 186 4.44 22.99 3.52
C LYS A 186 5.19 24.30 3.27
N SER A 187 6.40 24.44 3.78
CA SER A 187 7.24 25.61 3.55
C SER A 187 7.68 25.74 2.09
N TYR A 188 8.10 24.66 1.47
CA TYR A 188 8.47 24.60 0.06
C TYR A 188 7.32 25.02 -0.85
N PHE A 189 6.11 24.46 -0.62
CA PHE A 189 4.94 24.80 -1.41
C PHE A 189 4.48 26.25 -1.16
N ALA A 190 4.56 26.75 0.07
CA ALA A 190 4.22 28.13 0.36
C ALA A 190 5.09 29.11 -0.44
N LEU A 191 6.40 28.81 -0.59
CA LEU A 191 7.29 29.60 -1.44
C LEU A 191 6.98 29.46 -2.92
N ALA A 192 6.75 28.25 -3.40
CA ALA A 192 6.37 27.99 -4.78
C ALA A 192 5.09 28.76 -5.13
N GLN A 193 4.08 28.74 -4.25
CA GLN A 193 2.83 29.48 -4.42
C GLN A 193 3.02 31.02 -4.30
N GLY A 194 3.88 31.46 -3.39
CA GLY A 194 4.17 32.88 -3.20
C GLY A 194 4.91 33.53 -4.37
N SER A 195 5.60 32.74 -5.19
CA SER A 195 6.34 33.21 -6.37
C SER A 195 5.47 33.38 -7.63
N GLU A 196 4.20 33.03 -7.59
CA GLU A 196 3.31 33.03 -8.75
C GLU A 196 2.98 34.44 -9.22
N TYR A 197 3.39 34.78 -10.43
CA TYR A 197 3.05 36.03 -11.11
C TYR A 197 2.14 35.79 -12.30
N TYR A 198 1.00 36.44 -12.30
CA TYR A 198 0.03 36.39 -13.40
C TYR A 198 0.12 37.63 -14.25
N SER A 199 0.65 37.51 -15.46
CA SER A 199 0.65 38.60 -16.40
C SER A 199 -0.78 38.93 -16.88
N ASN A 200 -1.10 40.19 -17.13
CA ASN A 200 -2.40 40.57 -17.68
C ASN A 200 -2.69 39.87 -19.01
N LYS A 201 -1.67 39.52 -19.78
CA LYS A 201 -1.82 38.73 -21.02
C LYS A 201 -2.30 37.30 -20.72
N LEU A 202 -1.81 36.66 -19.67
CA LEU A 202 -2.27 35.36 -19.23
C LEU A 202 -3.73 35.43 -18.73
N LEU A 203 -4.03 36.42 -17.92
CA LEU A 203 -5.38 36.62 -17.40
C LEU A 203 -6.40 36.88 -18.52
N ALA A 204 -6.04 37.69 -19.54
CA ALA A 204 -6.86 37.88 -20.73
C ALA A 204 -7.07 36.57 -21.55
N LYS A 205 -6.09 35.65 -21.53
CA LYS A 205 -6.27 34.31 -22.10
C LYS A 205 -7.26 33.47 -21.28
N ILE A 206 -7.15 33.50 -19.97
CA ILE A 206 -8.06 32.79 -19.07
C ILE A 206 -9.49 33.29 -19.23
N ALA A 207 -9.70 34.59 -19.44
CA ALA A 207 -11.03 35.13 -19.73
C ALA A 207 -11.65 34.46 -20.98
N LYS A 208 -10.84 34.21 -22.03
CA LYS A 208 -11.28 33.53 -23.24
C LYS A 208 -11.60 32.03 -23.05
N GLU A 209 -11.07 31.38 -22.03
CA GLU A 209 -11.40 29.99 -21.70
C GLU A 209 -12.87 29.83 -21.27
N ASN A 210 -13.52 30.90 -20.86
CA ASN A 210 -14.95 30.95 -20.56
C ASN A 210 -15.85 31.17 -21.78
N ASN A 211 -15.28 31.29 -22.99
CA ASN A 211 -16.07 31.37 -24.22
C ASN A 211 -16.96 30.15 -24.36
N ILE A 212 -18.20 30.37 -24.80
CA ILE A 212 -19.20 29.32 -24.94
C ILE A 212 -19.60 29.23 -26.43
N ALA A 213 -19.82 28.01 -26.89
CA ALA A 213 -20.47 27.78 -28.15
C ALA A 213 -21.65 26.81 -27.97
N ASN A 214 -22.80 27.14 -28.57
CA ASN A 214 -23.90 26.22 -28.68
C ASN A 214 -23.79 25.52 -30.04
N ILE A 215 -23.75 24.20 -30.00
CA ILE A 215 -23.53 23.39 -31.18
C ILE A 215 -24.54 22.25 -31.29
N GLN A 216 -24.72 21.79 -32.50
CA GLN A 216 -25.25 20.48 -32.81
C GLN A 216 -24.07 19.64 -33.29
N PHE A 217 -23.89 18.42 -32.81
CA PHE A 217 -22.77 17.59 -33.26
C PHE A 217 -23.09 16.10 -33.35
N ALA A 218 -22.30 15.39 -34.17
CA ALA A 218 -22.25 13.94 -34.19
C ALA A 218 -20.79 13.47 -34.27
N SER A 219 -20.44 12.42 -33.52
CA SER A 219 -19.07 11.87 -33.51
C SER A 219 -18.96 10.71 -34.50
N ILE A 220 -17.97 10.72 -35.37
CA ILE A 220 -17.62 9.64 -36.27
C ILE A 220 -16.42 8.89 -35.74
N ASN A 221 -16.57 7.58 -35.51
CA ASN A 221 -15.48 6.70 -35.17
C ASN A 221 -14.85 6.13 -36.44
N PRO A 222 -13.58 6.38 -36.77
CA PRO A 222 -12.91 5.83 -37.94
C PRO A 222 -12.80 4.29 -37.97
N SER A 223 -13.05 3.65 -36.82
CA SER A 223 -12.96 2.18 -36.67
C SER A 223 -14.27 1.45 -36.98
N VAL A 224 -15.37 2.16 -37.28
CA VAL A 224 -16.64 1.51 -37.65
C VAL A 224 -16.55 0.76 -38.96
N LEU A 225 -17.48 -0.18 -39.15
CA LEU A 225 -17.55 -1.06 -40.33
C LEU A 225 -17.60 -0.29 -41.65
N ALA A 226 -18.25 0.90 -41.69
CA ALA A 226 -18.32 1.76 -42.85
C ALA A 226 -16.95 2.14 -43.44
N PHE A 227 -15.91 2.12 -42.62
CA PHE A 227 -14.53 2.42 -43.01
C PHE A 227 -13.60 1.21 -42.96
N ALA A 228 -14.15 -0.02 -42.95
CA ALA A 228 -13.35 -1.26 -42.90
C ALA A 228 -12.44 -1.41 -44.14
N ASN A 229 -12.85 -0.91 -45.29
CA ASN A 229 -12.08 -0.98 -46.53
C ASN A 229 -10.91 0.02 -46.60
N ILE A 230 -10.83 0.96 -45.63
CA ILE A 230 -9.72 1.91 -45.52
C ILE A 230 -8.61 1.25 -44.74
N THR A 231 -7.61 0.74 -45.42
CA THR A 231 -6.45 0.04 -44.86
C THR A 231 -5.15 0.73 -45.32
N PRO A 232 -4.83 1.90 -44.75
CA PRO A 232 -3.64 2.61 -45.13
C PRO A 232 -2.39 1.81 -44.74
N THR A 233 -1.38 1.94 -45.58
CA THR A 233 -0.08 1.31 -45.31
C THR A 233 0.93 2.34 -44.85
N VAL A 234 1.86 1.89 -44.01
CA VAL A 234 2.95 2.69 -43.49
C VAL A 234 4.27 2.06 -43.91
N THR A 235 5.16 2.87 -44.44
CA THR A 235 6.50 2.43 -44.85
C THR A 235 7.46 2.43 -43.67
N GLU A 236 8.46 1.57 -43.72
CA GLU A 236 9.50 1.54 -42.69
C GLU A 236 10.25 2.87 -42.55
N LYS A 237 10.36 3.63 -43.65
CA LYS A 237 10.93 4.98 -43.65
C LYS A 237 10.14 5.94 -42.78
N GLU A 238 8.81 5.93 -42.90
CA GLU A 238 7.91 6.77 -42.10
C GLU A 238 8.00 6.41 -40.61
N ILE A 239 8.05 5.10 -40.29
CA ILE A 239 8.19 4.64 -38.89
C ILE A 239 9.52 5.12 -38.31
N LYS A 240 10.63 5.00 -39.06
CA LYS A 240 11.96 5.48 -38.61
C LYS A 240 12.02 7.00 -38.44
N GLU A 241 11.37 7.75 -39.33
CA GLU A 241 11.29 9.20 -39.25
C GLU A 241 10.46 9.66 -38.04
N TRP A 242 9.31 9.02 -37.82
CA TRP A 242 8.49 9.26 -36.64
C TRP A 242 9.28 9.00 -35.35
N TYR A 243 9.92 7.83 -35.24
CA TYR A 243 10.76 7.50 -34.08
C TYR A 243 11.85 8.53 -33.84
N LYS A 244 12.57 8.94 -34.89
CA LYS A 244 13.63 9.95 -34.80
C LYS A 244 13.12 11.27 -34.21
N ASN A 245 11.95 11.72 -34.64
CA ASN A 245 11.37 13.00 -34.23
C ASN A 245 10.67 12.94 -32.86
N HIS A 246 10.34 11.75 -32.37
CA HIS A 246 9.58 11.55 -31.14
C HIS A 246 10.29 10.64 -30.12
N LYS A 247 11.60 10.53 -30.15
CA LYS A 247 12.38 9.62 -29.29
C LYS A 247 12.03 9.72 -27.80
N ASN A 248 11.84 10.94 -27.31
CA ASN A 248 11.54 11.18 -25.89
C ASN A 248 10.18 10.60 -25.45
N ARG A 249 9.27 10.27 -26.39
CA ARG A 249 8.00 9.59 -26.07
C ARG A 249 8.20 8.11 -25.71
N TYR A 250 9.35 7.56 -26.08
CA TYR A 250 9.71 6.14 -25.87
C TYR A 250 10.83 5.99 -24.84
N GLU A 251 10.89 6.90 -23.88
CA GLU A 251 11.84 6.82 -22.77
C GLU A 251 11.38 5.79 -21.74
N ILE A 252 12.27 4.83 -21.45
CA ILE A 252 12.12 3.85 -20.38
C ILE A 252 12.75 4.46 -19.12
N LYS A 253 11.93 4.80 -18.13
CA LYS A 253 12.37 5.51 -16.93
C LYS A 253 13.24 4.65 -16.00
N GLN A 254 13.08 3.33 -16.02
CA GLN A 254 13.83 2.38 -15.19
C GLN A 254 13.97 1.03 -15.87
N ASP A 255 14.98 0.26 -15.46
CA ASP A 255 15.17 -1.10 -15.94
C ASP A 255 13.94 -1.96 -15.66
N SER A 256 13.48 -2.71 -16.66
CA SER A 256 12.37 -3.66 -16.50
C SER A 256 12.61 -4.97 -17.27
N ARG A 257 11.79 -5.95 -16.98
CA ARG A 257 11.82 -7.30 -17.57
C ARG A 257 10.45 -7.67 -18.10
N ASP A 258 10.45 -8.40 -19.23
CA ASP A 258 9.25 -9.06 -19.74
C ASP A 258 9.42 -10.55 -19.58
N ILE A 259 8.46 -11.23 -18.96
CA ILE A 259 8.52 -12.61 -18.57
C ILE A 259 7.26 -13.39 -18.93
N ASP A 260 7.40 -14.69 -19.10
CA ASP A 260 6.31 -15.66 -19.16
C ASP A 260 6.42 -16.56 -17.92
N VAL A 261 5.33 -16.74 -17.19
CA VAL A 261 5.28 -17.53 -15.95
C VAL A 261 4.30 -18.68 -16.13
N ALA A 262 4.79 -19.90 -16.15
CA ALA A 262 3.96 -21.10 -16.09
C ALA A 262 3.57 -21.40 -14.65
N ILE A 263 2.27 -21.56 -14.38
CA ILE A 263 1.70 -21.67 -13.04
C ILE A 263 1.22 -23.10 -12.82
N PHE A 264 1.61 -23.69 -11.68
CA PHE A 264 1.19 -25.00 -11.19
C PHE A 264 0.53 -24.81 -9.81
N PRO A 265 -0.79 -24.61 -9.74
CA PRO A 265 -1.48 -24.39 -8.48
C PRO A 265 -1.31 -25.59 -7.54
N ILE A 266 -1.06 -25.33 -6.26
CA ILE A 266 -1.05 -26.35 -5.22
C ILE A 266 -2.49 -26.51 -4.71
N ALA A 267 -3.12 -27.63 -5.10
CA ALA A 267 -4.43 -28.01 -4.62
C ALA A 267 -4.39 -29.44 -4.08
N PRO A 268 -5.13 -29.76 -3.03
CA PRO A 268 -5.26 -31.12 -2.52
C PRO A 268 -5.79 -32.07 -3.59
N SER A 269 -5.23 -33.25 -3.68
CA SER A 269 -5.76 -34.31 -4.53
C SER A 269 -7.04 -34.94 -3.93
N ASN A 270 -7.79 -35.68 -4.72
CA ASN A 270 -8.93 -36.46 -4.21
C ASN A 270 -8.51 -37.46 -3.10
N GLU A 271 -7.33 -38.02 -3.19
CA GLU A 271 -6.76 -38.90 -2.16
C GLU A 271 -6.50 -38.13 -0.85
N ASP A 272 -5.97 -36.88 -0.95
CA ASP A 272 -5.77 -36.00 0.21
C ASP A 272 -7.12 -35.67 0.87
N LEU A 273 -8.12 -35.28 0.09
CA LEU A 273 -9.45 -34.95 0.59
C LEU A 273 -10.07 -36.10 1.36
N THR A 274 -10.00 -37.32 0.80
CA THR A 274 -10.50 -38.53 1.47
C THR A 274 -9.73 -38.82 2.76
N THR A 275 -8.41 -38.76 2.71
CA THR A 275 -7.55 -39.03 3.88
C THR A 275 -7.81 -38.03 5.01
N ILE A 276 -7.99 -36.76 4.68
CA ILE A 276 -8.30 -35.71 5.67
C ILE A 276 -9.71 -35.94 6.24
N GLU A 277 -10.69 -36.26 5.42
CA GLU A 277 -12.04 -36.57 5.87
C GLU A 277 -12.05 -37.74 6.85
N ASP A 278 -11.36 -38.86 6.52
CA ASP A 278 -11.27 -40.03 7.39
C ASP A 278 -10.59 -39.68 8.72
N SER A 279 -9.52 -38.87 8.68
CA SER A 279 -8.83 -38.39 9.87
C SER A 279 -9.77 -37.57 10.77
N VAL A 280 -10.53 -36.64 10.18
CA VAL A 280 -11.49 -35.78 10.90
C VAL A 280 -12.63 -36.61 11.52
N ARG A 281 -13.17 -37.58 10.76
CA ARG A 281 -14.21 -38.49 11.29
C ARG A 281 -13.69 -39.35 12.43
N SER A 282 -12.44 -39.82 12.33
CA SER A 282 -11.77 -40.54 13.41
C SER A 282 -11.57 -39.66 14.65
N ALA A 283 -11.12 -38.43 14.49
CA ALA A 283 -10.98 -37.47 15.59
C ALA A 283 -12.33 -37.14 16.23
N TYR A 284 -13.38 -36.95 15.44
CA TYR A 284 -14.73 -36.77 15.93
C TYR A 284 -15.22 -37.98 16.73
N GLY A 285 -14.93 -39.19 16.28
CA GLY A 285 -15.23 -40.42 17.04
C GLY A 285 -14.53 -40.44 18.39
N ARG A 286 -13.28 -40.01 18.48
CA ARG A 286 -12.56 -39.88 19.78
C ARG A 286 -13.21 -38.78 20.64
N PHE A 287 -13.63 -37.66 20.03
CA PHE A 287 -14.28 -36.57 20.74
C PHE A 287 -15.63 -37.00 21.35
N LEU A 288 -16.43 -37.80 20.63
CA LEU A 288 -17.71 -38.35 21.15
C LEU A 288 -17.51 -39.27 22.37
N ASN A 289 -16.38 -39.97 22.45
CA ASN A 289 -16.08 -40.93 23.51
C ASN A 289 -15.24 -40.32 24.66
N ALA A 290 -14.77 -39.07 24.54
CA ALA A 290 -14.06 -38.40 25.61
C ALA A 290 -14.99 -38.08 26.79
N SER A 291 -14.50 -38.26 28.02
CA SER A 291 -15.30 -37.97 29.23
C SER A 291 -15.56 -36.48 29.41
N SER A 292 -14.73 -35.63 28.86
CA SER A 292 -14.89 -34.17 28.88
C SER A 292 -14.18 -33.49 27.70
N ILE A 293 -14.55 -32.23 27.39
CA ILE A 293 -13.88 -31.41 26.40
C ILE A 293 -12.42 -31.17 26.84
N ALA A 294 -12.18 -30.98 28.14
CA ALA A 294 -10.82 -30.74 28.66
C ALA A 294 -9.92 -31.97 28.47
N GLU A 295 -10.42 -33.18 28.68
CA GLU A 295 -9.67 -34.42 28.43
C GLU A 295 -9.33 -34.58 26.94
N PHE A 296 -10.30 -34.31 26.05
CA PHE A 296 -10.05 -34.35 24.61
C PHE A 296 -8.95 -33.37 24.20
N ASN A 297 -9.05 -32.13 24.70
CA ASN A 297 -8.05 -31.10 24.41
C ASN A 297 -6.64 -31.49 24.86
N ILE A 298 -6.52 -32.10 26.05
CA ILE A 298 -5.21 -32.58 26.55
C ILE A 298 -4.69 -33.70 25.65
N ASN A 299 -5.54 -34.70 25.32
CA ASN A 299 -5.12 -35.87 24.56
C ASN A 299 -4.75 -35.54 23.10
N GLU A 300 -5.43 -34.59 22.47
CA GLU A 300 -5.18 -34.17 21.10
C GLU A 300 -4.27 -32.92 21.02
N MET A 301 -3.66 -32.50 22.14
CA MET A 301 -2.76 -31.33 22.25
C MET A 301 -3.39 -30.00 21.77
N HIS A 302 -4.69 -29.86 21.97
CA HIS A 302 -5.39 -28.58 21.79
C HIS A 302 -5.20 -27.67 23.00
N GLY A 303 -5.30 -26.37 22.80
CA GLY A 303 -5.24 -25.37 23.86
C GLY A 303 -6.42 -25.46 24.85
N PRO A 304 -6.45 -24.61 25.88
CA PRO A 304 -7.58 -24.54 26.82
C PRO A 304 -8.88 -24.22 26.10
N VAL A 305 -10.00 -24.67 26.68
CA VAL A 305 -11.33 -24.38 26.14
C VAL A 305 -11.60 -22.87 26.24
N ASP A 306 -12.05 -22.29 25.14
CA ASP A 306 -12.53 -20.90 25.13
C ASP A 306 -13.76 -20.76 26.03
N SER A 307 -13.72 -19.84 26.98
CA SER A 307 -14.80 -19.56 27.92
C SER A 307 -15.62 -18.32 27.56
N PHE A 308 -15.38 -17.71 26.41
CA PHE A 308 -16.15 -16.57 25.93
C PHE A 308 -17.53 -16.96 25.41
N TYR A 309 -18.52 -16.17 25.81
CA TYR A 309 -19.87 -16.29 25.27
C TYR A 309 -19.99 -15.50 23.97
N TYR A 310 -20.50 -16.15 22.93
CA TYR A 310 -20.74 -15.59 21.61
C TYR A 310 -22.23 -15.28 21.43
N LYS A 311 -22.54 -14.11 20.88
CA LYS A 311 -23.88 -13.79 20.39
C LYS A 311 -23.99 -14.16 18.91
N LYS A 312 -25.21 -14.24 18.42
CA LYS A 312 -25.50 -14.47 17.01
C LYS A 312 -24.85 -13.38 16.19
N ASP A 313 -24.30 -13.74 15.03
CA ASP A 313 -23.56 -12.90 14.08
C ASP A 313 -22.14 -12.47 14.57
N ASP A 314 -21.66 -13.00 15.69
CA ASP A 314 -20.26 -12.84 16.13
C ASP A 314 -19.31 -13.84 15.48
N ILE A 315 -19.85 -14.95 14.97
CA ILE A 315 -19.05 -16.03 14.37
C ILE A 315 -18.93 -15.75 12.88
N VAL A 316 -17.72 -15.48 12.42
CA VAL A 316 -17.43 -15.10 11.02
C VAL A 316 -17.90 -16.15 10.02
N LEU A 317 -17.89 -17.44 10.41
CA LEU A 317 -18.34 -18.53 9.56
C LEU A 317 -19.86 -18.69 9.70
N GLU A 318 -20.63 -18.19 8.73
CA GLU A 318 -22.11 -18.17 8.75
C GLU A 318 -22.73 -19.55 8.99
N THR A 319 -22.18 -20.60 8.37
CA THR A 319 -22.62 -21.99 8.58
C THR A 319 -22.46 -22.40 10.04
N LEU A 320 -21.33 -22.08 10.66
CA LEU A 320 -21.06 -22.39 12.06
C LEU A 320 -21.95 -21.56 13.00
N ASP A 321 -22.10 -20.26 12.72
CA ASP A 321 -23.01 -19.39 13.48
C ASP A 321 -24.42 -19.95 13.51
N SER A 322 -24.95 -20.34 12.35
CA SER A 322 -26.25 -20.95 12.21
C SER A 322 -26.38 -22.26 13.00
N LEU A 323 -25.38 -23.13 12.95
CA LEU A 323 -25.36 -24.40 13.70
C LEU A 323 -25.30 -24.14 15.20
N VAL A 324 -24.43 -23.29 15.68
CA VAL A 324 -24.25 -22.98 17.10
C VAL A 324 -25.56 -22.45 17.72
N PHE A 325 -26.29 -21.59 16.99
CA PHE A 325 -27.51 -20.99 17.51
C PHE A 325 -28.79 -21.80 17.27
N SER A 326 -28.78 -22.79 16.37
CA SER A 326 -29.94 -23.68 16.14
C SER A 326 -29.92 -24.96 16.97
N LEU A 327 -28.73 -25.46 17.33
CA LEU A 327 -28.61 -26.73 18.06
C LEU A 327 -28.89 -26.57 19.57
N PRO A 328 -29.52 -27.57 20.24
CA PRO A 328 -29.65 -27.59 21.69
C PRO A 328 -28.27 -27.61 22.39
N VAL A 329 -28.24 -27.10 23.64
CA VAL A 329 -27.04 -27.23 24.49
C VAL A 329 -26.75 -28.69 24.77
N GLY A 330 -25.53 -29.09 24.71
CA GLY A 330 -25.04 -30.46 24.87
C GLY A 330 -24.88 -31.21 23.53
N THR A 331 -25.37 -30.67 22.42
CA THR A 331 -25.32 -31.31 21.12
C THR A 331 -23.93 -31.17 20.51
N PHE A 332 -23.44 -32.26 19.91
CA PHE A 332 -22.24 -32.29 19.12
C PHE A 332 -22.52 -31.73 17.72
N ILE A 333 -21.57 -30.93 17.19
CA ILE A 333 -21.57 -30.47 15.82
C ILE A 333 -20.85 -31.51 14.99
N GLU A 334 -21.58 -32.17 14.09
CA GLU A 334 -21.02 -33.19 13.21
C GLU A 334 -19.98 -32.59 12.25
N PRO A 335 -19.01 -33.40 11.79
CA PRO A 335 -18.03 -32.93 10.82
C PRO A 335 -18.66 -32.38 9.54
N PHE A 336 -18.35 -31.14 9.22
CA PHE A 336 -18.75 -30.50 7.96
C PHE A 336 -17.56 -29.83 7.28
N ASN A 337 -17.56 -29.84 5.96
CA ASN A 337 -16.57 -29.20 5.13
C ASN A 337 -17.04 -27.81 4.73
N HIS A 338 -16.17 -26.81 4.86
CA HIS A 338 -16.42 -25.46 4.38
C HIS A 338 -15.54 -25.14 3.17
N GLU A 339 -16.15 -25.04 2.01
CA GLU A 339 -15.54 -24.63 0.73
C GLU A 339 -14.25 -25.37 0.34
N ASN A 340 -14.08 -26.60 0.78
CA ASN A 340 -12.84 -27.38 0.62
C ASN A 340 -11.58 -26.68 1.17
N ARG A 341 -11.73 -25.79 2.14
CA ARG A 341 -10.63 -25.11 2.85
C ARG A 341 -10.33 -25.75 4.19
N ALA A 342 -11.38 -26.12 4.93
CA ALA A 342 -11.23 -26.78 6.20
C ALA A 342 -12.48 -27.63 6.56
N TRP A 343 -12.23 -28.65 7.36
CA TRP A 343 -13.25 -29.39 8.07
C TRP A 343 -13.38 -28.85 9.48
N TYR A 344 -14.61 -28.87 9.99
CA TYR A 344 -14.94 -28.43 11.34
C TYR A 344 -15.82 -29.45 12.03
N PHE A 345 -15.59 -29.70 13.30
CA PHE A 345 -16.51 -30.40 14.19
C PHE A 345 -16.41 -29.80 15.59
N GLY A 346 -17.41 -30.05 16.46
CA GLY A 346 -17.37 -29.44 17.78
C GLY A 346 -18.54 -29.80 18.67
N LYS A 347 -18.83 -28.90 19.63
CA LYS A 347 -19.95 -29.09 20.57
C LYS A 347 -20.45 -27.75 21.08
N VAL A 348 -21.74 -27.59 21.14
CA VAL A 348 -22.41 -26.51 21.90
C VAL A 348 -22.55 -27.00 23.33
N TYR A 349 -21.90 -26.35 24.29
CA TYR A 349 -21.89 -26.85 25.66
C TYR A 349 -22.48 -25.90 26.71
N GLY A 350 -22.86 -24.66 26.32
CA GLY A 350 -23.47 -23.71 27.22
C GLY A 350 -24.33 -22.67 26.52
N GLU A 351 -25.27 -22.13 27.29
CA GLU A 351 -26.12 -21.02 26.91
C GLU A 351 -26.34 -20.11 28.12
N ALA A 352 -26.35 -18.82 27.86
CA ALA A 352 -26.71 -17.84 28.87
C ALA A 352 -27.38 -16.61 28.22
N TYR A 353 -28.28 -15.98 28.94
CA TYR A 353 -28.79 -14.66 28.63
C TYR A 353 -27.91 -13.63 29.36
N ARG A 354 -27.04 -12.94 28.63
CA ARG A 354 -26.04 -12.04 29.20
C ARG A 354 -26.07 -10.70 28.47
N PRO A 355 -25.76 -9.61 29.14
CA PRO A 355 -25.55 -8.32 28.46
C PRO A 355 -24.27 -8.36 27.62
N ASP A 356 -24.19 -7.51 26.62
CA ASP A 356 -23.00 -7.40 25.75
C ASP A 356 -21.92 -6.49 26.36
N SER A 357 -22.34 -5.58 27.23
CA SER A 357 -21.45 -4.66 27.91
C SER A 357 -22.01 -4.24 29.27
N VAL A 358 -21.12 -3.94 30.20
CA VAL A 358 -21.41 -3.36 31.51
C VAL A 358 -20.81 -1.96 31.58
N GLN A 359 -21.61 -0.96 31.92
CA GLN A 359 -21.14 0.38 32.18
C GLN A 359 -20.65 0.45 33.64
N VAL A 360 -19.40 0.85 33.81
CA VAL A 360 -18.73 0.99 35.10
C VAL A 360 -18.25 2.40 35.36
N ALA A 361 -18.36 2.87 36.60
CA ALA A 361 -17.49 3.92 37.11
C ALA A 361 -16.31 3.24 37.81
N TYR A 362 -15.10 3.83 37.78
CA TYR A 362 -13.93 3.19 38.36
C TYR A 362 -12.99 4.18 39.04
N LEU A 363 -12.26 3.71 40.05
CA LEU A 363 -11.21 4.44 40.75
C LEU A 363 -9.93 3.63 40.64
N VAL A 364 -8.79 4.31 40.38
CA VAL A 364 -7.49 3.68 40.31
C VAL A 364 -6.65 4.13 41.52
N ILE A 365 -6.18 3.17 42.31
CA ILE A 365 -5.32 3.40 43.44
C ILE A 365 -3.97 2.75 43.12
N ASP A 366 -3.08 3.55 42.58
CA ASP A 366 -1.73 3.13 42.20
C ASP A 366 -0.84 2.85 43.40
N PHE A 367 0.10 1.94 43.21
CA PHE A 367 1.16 1.65 44.16
C PHE A 367 2.52 1.52 43.45
N LYS A 368 3.60 1.66 44.27
CA LYS A 368 4.95 1.65 43.77
C LYS A 368 5.35 0.26 43.29
N THR A 369 5.81 0.19 42.04
CA THR A 369 6.40 -0.98 41.39
C THR A 369 7.72 -0.59 40.74
N GLU A 370 8.47 -1.54 40.22
CA GLU A 370 9.67 -1.26 39.40
C GLU A 370 9.36 -0.40 38.17
N GLN A 371 8.14 -0.52 37.62
CA GLN A 371 7.66 0.21 36.46
C GLN A 371 6.97 1.53 36.83
N ASN A 372 6.54 1.72 38.09
CA ASN A 372 5.90 2.93 38.56
C ASN A 372 6.55 3.40 39.88
N LEU A 373 7.73 4.01 39.75
CA LEU A 373 8.49 4.56 40.86
C LEU A 373 7.94 5.87 41.43
N GLN A 374 7.01 6.51 40.68
CA GLN A 374 6.44 7.81 41.08
C GLN A 374 5.25 7.69 42.02
N SER A 375 4.67 6.51 42.15
CA SER A 375 3.60 6.31 43.13
C SER A 375 4.16 6.47 44.56
N LEU A 376 3.39 7.18 45.37
CA LEU A 376 3.72 7.47 46.76
C LEU A 376 3.35 6.33 47.73
N ARG A 377 2.56 5.35 47.27
CA ARG A 377 1.99 4.29 48.11
C ARG A 377 2.72 2.96 47.90
N THR A 378 2.93 2.24 48.99
CA THR A 378 3.23 0.80 48.92
C THR A 378 1.98 0.00 48.50
N LYS A 379 2.16 -1.26 48.10
CA LYS A 379 1.04 -2.13 47.73
C LYS A 379 0.05 -2.30 48.89
N ASP A 380 0.54 -2.42 50.16
CA ASP A 380 -0.31 -2.59 51.34
C ASP A 380 -1.08 -1.30 51.67
N GLU A 381 -0.46 -0.14 51.54
CA GLU A 381 -1.14 1.14 51.75
C GLU A 381 -2.23 1.35 50.71
N ALA A 382 -1.97 1.04 49.42
CA ALA A 382 -2.94 1.12 48.33
C ALA A 382 -4.12 0.15 48.56
N LYS A 383 -3.83 -1.06 49.07
CA LYS A 383 -4.85 -2.04 49.46
C LYS A 383 -5.76 -1.53 50.57
N ASN A 384 -5.19 -0.98 51.60
CA ASN A 384 -5.95 -0.42 52.73
C ASN A 384 -6.86 0.74 52.26
N VAL A 385 -6.37 1.60 51.35
CA VAL A 385 -7.16 2.65 50.73
C VAL A 385 -8.29 2.04 49.92
N ALA A 386 -8.02 1.04 49.06
CA ALA A 386 -9.01 0.38 48.23
C ALA A 386 -10.11 -0.31 49.09
N ASP A 387 -9.74 -0.98 50.18
CA ASP A 387 -10.68 -1.62 51.09
C ASP A 387 -11.56 -0.59 51.85
N SER A 388 -10.96 0.53 52.24
CA SER A 388 -11.71 1.65 52.88
C SER A 388 -12.72 2.25 51.89
N LEU A 389 -12.31 2.55 50.66
CA LEU A 389 -13.17 3.10 49.62
C LEU A 389 -14.25 2.13 49.22
N LYS A 390 -13.98 0.83 49.15
CA LYS A 390 -14.96 -0.23 48.92
C LYS A 390 -16.07 -0.20 49.98
N ASN A 391 -15.74 -0.02 51.25
CA ASN A 391 -16.72 0.06 52.30
C ASN A 391 -17.58 1.31 52.25
N ILE A 392 -16.98 2.48 51.92
CA ILE A 392 -17.71 3.74 51.70
C ILE A 392 -18.70 3.60 50.51
N LEU A 393 -18.24 3.06 49.38
CA LEU A 393 -19.05 2.92 48.18
C LEU A 393 -20.18 1.90 48.31
N ARG A 394 -20.06 0.95 49.23
CA ARG A 394 -21.19 0.05 49.59
C ARG A 394 -22.32 0.78 50.30
N SER A 395 -21.99 1.69 51.20
CA SER A 395 -22.98 2.48 51.93
C SER A 395 -23.48 3.71 51.18
N SER A 396 -22.64 4.29 50.33
CA SER A 396 -22.92 5.51 49.57
C SER A 396 -22.46 5.38 48.10
N PRO A 397 -23.23 4.68 47.25
CA PRO A 397 -22.82 4.37 45.87
C PRO A 397 -22.53 5.60 45.02
N ASN A 398 -23.16 6.73 45.25
CA ASN A 398 -22.91 7.96 44.48
C ASN A 398 -21.65 8.73 44.90
N ALA A 399 -21.06 8.39 46.06
CA ALA A 399 -19.80 8.97 46.51
C ALA A 399 -18.64 8.73 45.54
N ILE A 400 -18.74 7.73 44.64
CA ILE A 400 -17.72 7.51 43.62
C ILE A 400 -17.47 8.77 42.75
N PHE A 401 -18.49 9.51 42.39
CA PHE A 401 -18.38 10.71 41.58
C PHE A 401 -17.73 11.88 42.30
N GLU A 402 -17.80 11.93 43.62
CA GLU A 402 -17.12 12.91 44.45
C GLU A 402 -15.62 12.55 44.61
N MET A 403 -15.30 11.28 44.58
CA MET A 403 -13.95 10.77 44.74
C MET A 403 -13.13 10.77 43.44
N LEU A 404 -13.79 10.64 42.29
CA LEU A 404 -13.17 10.57 40.97
C LEU A 404 -12.13 11.68 40.70
N PRO A 405 -12.37 12.96 41.02
CA PRO A 405 -11.37 14.02 40.78
C PRO A 405 -10.04 13.79 41.51
N HIS A 406 -10.06 13.10 42.66
CA HIS A 406 -8.86 12.81 43.42
C HIS A 406 -8.06 11.62 42.89
N TYR A 407 -8.69 10.69 42.17
CA TYR A 407 -8.09 9.42 41.73
C TYR A 407 -7.98 9.26 40.23
N LEU A 408 -8.47 10.22 39.43
CA LEU A 408 -8.41 10.24 37.97
C LEU A 408 -7.83 11.57 37.40
N GLY A 409 -7.01 12.29 38.17
CA GLY A 409 -6.31 13.46 37.66
C GLY A 409 -7.18 14.65 37.29
N GLY A 410 -8.29 14.89 38.04
CA GLY A 410 -9.10 16.11 37.92
C GLY A 410 -10.10 16.16 36.76
N ARG A 411 -10.41 15.03 36.10
CA ARG A 411 -11.48 14.95 35.09
C ARG A 411 -12.86 15.13 35.72
N LYS A 412 -13.78 15.88 35.06
CA LYS A 412 -15.14 16.08 35.55
C LYS A 412 -15.89 14.74 35.67
N ALA A 413 -16.59 14.55 36.77
CA ALA A 413 -17.33 13.33 37.11
C ALA A 413 -18.37 12.86 36.06
N THR A 414 -18.85 13.74 35.20
CA THR A 414 -19.84 13.44 34.18
C THR A 414 -19.33 12.52 33.05
N ASP A 415 -17.99 12.45 32.85
CA ASP A 415 -17.37 11.67 31.75
C ASP A 415 -16.63 10.41 32.26
N SER A 416 -16.86 10.03 33.51
CA SER A 416 -16.04 9.05 34.25
C SER A 416 -16.66 7.64 34.28
N THR A 417 -17.51 7.32 33.31
CA THR A 417 -18.04 5.96 33.13
C THR A 417 -17.56 5.42 31.79
N MET A 418 -17.18 4.15 31.78
CA MET A 418 -16.82 3.44 30.56
C MET A 418 -17.72 2.21 30.38
N TRP A 419 -17.95 1.85 29.12
CA TRP A 419 -18.55 0.56 28.80
C TRP A 419 -17.45 -0.49 28.68
N VAL A 420 -17.59 -1.57 29.40
CA VAL A 420 -16.70 -2.74 29.34
C VAL A 420 -17.42 -3.82 28.54
N PRO A 421 -17.02 -4.08 27.31
CA PRO A 421 -17.58 -5.15 26.49
C PRO A 421 -17.07 -6.51 26.96
N GLU A 422 -17.92 -7.56 26.88
CA GLU A 422 -17.55 -8.91 27.29
C GLU A 422 -16.33 -9.44 26.53
N ARG A 423 -16.26 -9.22 25.20
CA ARG A 423 -15.21 -9.78 24.36
C ARG A 423 -13.89 -9.01 24.37
N SER A 424 -13.85 -7.80 24.91
CA SER A 424 -12.63 -6.97 25.00
C SER A 424 -11.99 -7.03 26.37
N THR A 425 -12.45 -7.92 27.27
CA THR A 425 -11.91 -8.07 28.61
C THR A 425 -11.76 -9.55 28.97
N TYR A 426 -11.00 -9.84 30.00
CA TYR A 426 -10.86 -11.21 30.49
C TYR A 426 -12.24 -11.72 31.02
N PRO A 427 -12.66 -12.95 30.68
CA PRO A 427 -13.96 -13.49 31.08
C PRO A 427 -14.20 -13.41 32.59
N GLU A 428 -13.19 -13.69 33.38
CA GLU A 428 -13.25 -13.65 34.85
C GLU A 428 -13.52 -12.24 35.40
N LEU A 429 -12.95 -11.21 34.79
CA LEU A 429 -13.22 -9.83 35.14
C LEU A 429 -14.66 -9.46 34.79
N TYR A 430 -15.10 -9.81 33.57
CA TYR A 430 -16.46 -9.52 33.13
C TYR A 430 -17.53 -10.21 33.99
N ASP A 431 -17.31 -11.48 34.35
CA ASP A 431 -18.20 -12.22 35.27
C ASP A 431 -18.21 -11.59 36.64
N SER A 432 -17.09 -11.15 37.15
CA SER A 432 -16.97 -10.42 38.42
C SER A 432 -17.73 -9.10 38.40
N LEU A 433 -17.69 -8.36 37.28
CA LEU A 433 -18.46 -7.13 37.10
C LEU A 433 -19.98 -7.40 37.02
N LEU A 434 -20.40 -8.45 36.33
CA LEU A 434 -21.82 -8.86 36.31
C LEU A 434 -22.33 -9.29 37.69
N LEU A 435 -21.51 -10.06 38.43
CA LEU A 435 -21.85 -10.45 39.80
C LEU A 435 -21.95 -9.23 40.69
N ALA A 436 -21.02 -8.32 40.62
CA ALA A 436 -21.06 -7.08 41.38
C ALA A 436 -22.27 -6.21 41.01
N TYR A 437 -22.66 -6.16 39.72
CA TYR A 437 -23.85 -5.46 39.28
C TYR A 437 -25.13 -6.08 39.87
N SER A 438 -25.26 -7.39 39.83
CA SER A 438 -26.42 -8.11 40.37
C SER A 438 -26.59 -7.93 41.89
N GLN A 439 -25.48 -7.85 42.60
CA GLN A 439 -25.41 -7.66 44.06
C GLN A 439 -25.44 -6.17 44.49
N LYS A 440 -25.53 -5.22 43.53
CA LYS A 440 -25.38 -3.78 43.77
C LYS A 440 -24.14 -3.44 44.59
N ASN A 441 -23.03 -4.06 44.26
CA ASN A 441 -21.75 -4.00 44.97
C ASN A 441 -20.67 -3.40 44.08
N VAL A 442 -19.47 -3.23 44.61
CA VAL A 442 -18.24 -2.87 43.88
C VAL A 442 -17.30 -4.07 43.76
N TYR A 443 -16.57 -4.13 42.70
CA TYR A 443 -15.50 -5.12 42.47
C TYR A 443 -14.15 -4.44 42.56
N VAL A 444 -13.20 -5.05 43.25
CA VAL A 444 -11.82 -4.57 43.37
C VAL A 444 -10.93 -5.56 42.63
N ASN A 445 -10.24 -5.07 41.59
CA ASN A 445 -9.28 -5.83 40.82
C ASN A 445 -7.87 -5.45 41.25
N ASP A 446 -7.03 -6.44 41.58
CA ASP A 446 -5.58 -6.28 41.81
C ASP A 446 -4.90 -6.38 40.43
N ASN A 447 -4.55 -5.26 39.88
CA ASN A 447 -3.84 -5.17 38.61
C ASN A 447 -2.34 -4.89 38.84
N GLN A 448 -1.49 -5.15 37.86
CA GLN A 448 -0.06 -4.88 37.94
C GLN A 448 0.18 -3.38 38.15
N GLY A 449 0.45 -2.97 39.37
CA GLY A 449 0.75 -1.58 39.75
C GLY A 449 -0.41 -0.75 40.30
N ALA A 450 -1.64 -1.27 40.36
CA ALA A 450 -2.78 -0.55 40.93
C ALA A 450 -3.89 -1.48 41.40
N TYR A 451 -4.64 -1.05 42.44
CA TYR A 451 -5.98 -1.58 42.72
C TYR A 451 -7.02 -0.75 41.98
N VAL A 452 -7.83 -1.42 41.17
CA VAL A 452 -8.91 -0.75 40.45
C VAL A 452 -10.26 -1.15 41.06
N ILE A 453 -10.98 -0.16 41.57
CA ILE A 453 -12.33 -0.35 42.11
C ILE A 453 -13.31 -0.07 40.99
N PHE A 454 -14.05 -1.08 40.56
CA PHE A 454 -15.13 -0.95 39.59
C PHE A 454 -16.46 -0.90 40.29
N GLN A 455 -17.29 0.06 39.92
CA GLN A 455 -18.69 0.14 40.32
C GLN A 455 -19.59 -0.01 39.09
N PRO A 456 -20.17 -1.18 38.83
CA PRO A 456 -21.12 -1.37 37.74
C PRO A 456 -22.36 -0.53 37.93
N ARG A 457 -22.83 0.16 36.89
CA ARG A 457 -23.95 1.12 36.92
C ARG A 457 -25.13 0.69 36.08
N LYS A 458 -24.84 0.20 34.87
CA LYS A 458 -25.86 -0.23 33.89
C LYS A 458 -25.31 -1.40 33.08
N THR A 459 -26.23 -2.16 32.50
CA THR A 459 -25.91 -3.17 31.49
C THR A 459 -26.68 -2.90 30.22
N THR A 460 -26.18 -3.41 29.09
CA THR A 460 -26.97 -3.54 27.88
C THR A 460 -28.14 -4.53 28.09
N LYS A 461 -29.02 -4.65 27.10
CA LYS A 461 -30.09 -5.66 27.16
C LYS A 461 -29.50 -7.05 27.22
N LEU A 462 -30.19 -7.95 27.93
CA LEU A 462 -29.82 -9.36 27.92
C LEU A 462 -30.11 -9.96 26.54
N ILE A 463 -29.11 -10.62 25.97
CA ILE A 463 -29.20 -11.33 24.70
C ILE A 463 -28.78 -12.77 24.91
N GLN A 464 -29.31 -13.66 24.08
CA GLN A 464 -28.91 -15.05 24.07
C GLN A 464 -27.48 -15.16 23.58
N LYS A 465 -26.65 -15.86 24.33
CA LYS A 465 -25.24 -16.15 23.99
C LYS A 465 -24.96 -17.63 24.19
N ARG A 466 -24.01 -18.13 23.39
CA ARG A 466 -23.65 -19.55 23.39
C ARG A 466 -22.18 -19.75 23.74
N LEU A 467 -21.90 -20.84 24.46
CA LEU A 467 -20.58 -21.43 24.61
C LEU A 467 -20.47 -22.64 23.68
N PHE A 468 -19.41 -22.69 22.89
CA PHE A 468 -19.14 -23.82 22.02
C PHE A 468 -17.62 -24.06 21.91
N VAL A 469 -17.24 -25.25 21.50
CA VAL A 469 -15.90 -25.58 21.09
C VAL A 469 -15.94 -26.06 19.66
N ILE A 470 -14.94 -25.66 18.86
CA ILE A 470 -14.81 -26.03 17.45
C ILE A 470 -13.37 -26.44 17.17
N TYR A 471 -13.20 -27.49 16.40
CA TYR A 471 -11.90 -28.04 16.00
C TYR A 471 -11.78 -27.91 14.48
N PRO A 472 -10.98 -26.95 13.99
CA PRO A 472 -10.71 -26.80 12.59
C PRO A 472 -9.60 -27.79 12.15
N THR A 473 -9.77 -28.41 10.99
CA THR A 473 -8.73 -29.18 10.31
C THR A 473 -8.58 -28.60 8.90
N GLU A 474 -7.47 -27.94 8.66
CA GLU A 474 -7.19 -27.33 7.36
C GLU A 474 -6.94 -28.39 6.29
N ILE A 475 -7.50 -28.17 5.11
CA ILE A 475 -7.33 -29.07 3.96
C ILE A 475 -6.08 -28.61 3.20
N LYS A 476 -5.02 -29.44 3.26
CA LYS A 476 -3.73 -29.18 2.60
C LYS A 476 -3.35 -30.32 1.66
N ALA A 477 -2.61 -29.98 0.61
CA ALA A 477 -2.00 -30.97 -0.25
C ALA A 477 -0.93 -31.77 0.53
N SER A 478 -0.94 -33.09 0.38
CA SER A 478 0.07 -33.98 0.96
C SER A 478 1.43 -33.83 0.25
N GLU A 479 2.48 -34.30 0.89
CA GLU A 479 3.83 -34.34 0.29
C GLU A 479 3.85 -35.13 -1.03
N LYS A 480 3.02 -36.14 -1.17
CA LYS A 480 2.85 -36.93 -2.41
C LYS A 480 2.26 -36.04 -3.52
N THR A 481 1.22 -35.26 -3.20
CA THR A 481 0.60 -34.36 -4.14
C THR A 481 1.57 -33.23 -4.52
N LEU A 482 2.27 -32.63 -3.54
CA LEU A 482 3.30 -31.63 -3.80
C LEU A 482 4.41 -32.18 -4.72
N ALA A 483 4.89 -33.40 -4.48
CA ALA A 483 5.89 -34.04 -5.33
C ALA A 483 5.38 -34.24 -6.76
N THR A 484 4.12 -34.64 -6.93
CA THR A 484 3.48 -34.81 -8.24
C THR A 484 3.39 -33.49 -9.02
N ILE A 485 2.95 -32.43 -8.37
CA ILE A 485 2.85 -31.10 -9.00
C ILE A 485 4.24 -30.56 -9.35
N LYS A 486 5.21 -30.73 -8.46
CA LYS A 486 6.61 -30.34 -8.72
C LYS A 486 7.22 -31.16 -9.86
N SER A 487 6.89 -32.44 -9.97
CA SER A 487 7.33 -33.30 -11.08
C SER A 487 6.79 -32.81 -12.43
N ALA A 488 5.53 -32.39 -12.49
CA ALA A 488 4.95 -31.78 -13.70
C ALA A 488 5.66 -30.45 -14.09
N ALA A 489 6.01 -29.63 -13.10
CA ALA A 489 6.80 -28.42 -13.35
C ALA A 489 8.21 -28.72 -13.85
N ASN A 490 8.88 -29.73 -13.29
CA ASN A 490 10.19 -30.21 -13.76
C ASN A 490 10.12 -30.83 -15.18
N GLN A 491 9.02 -31.47 -15.53
CA GLN A 491 8.83 -32.01 -16.88
C GLN A 491 8.72 -30.85 -17.90
N LEU A 492 7.95 -29.82 -17.62
CA LEU A 492 7.92 -28.62 -18.45
C LEU A 492 9.32 -28.05 -18.65
N LEU A 493 10.09 -27.93 -17.56
CA LEU A 493 11.45 -27.39 -17.61
C LEU A 493 12.37 -28.29 -18.50
N ALA A 494 12.32 -29.58 -18.37
CA ALA A 494 13.14 -30.51 -19.13
C ALA A 494 12.85 -30.48 -20.66
N GLU A 495 11.59 -30.23 -21.04
CA GLU A 495 11.18 -30.13 -22.45
C GLU A 495 11.37 -28.69 -23.02
N SER A 496 11.70 -27.70 -22.19
CA SER A 496 11.78 -26.27 -22.56
C SER A 496 13.23 -25.86 -22.89
N THR A 497 13.64 -26.03 -24.14
CA THR A 497 14.97 -25.61 -24.61
C THR A 497 15.06 -24.14 -25.01
N SER A 498 13.94 -23.45 -25.12
CA SER A 498 13.82 -22.03 -25.49
C SER A 498 12.48 -21.48 -24.97
N ILE A 499 12.32 -20.15 -24.94
CA ILE A 499 11.04 -19.49 -24.58
C ILE A 499 9.90 -19.92 -25.52
N THR A 500 10.18 -20.13 -26.81
CA THR A 500 9.18 -20.63 -27.77
C THR A 500 8.75 -22.03 -27.40
N ALA A 501 9.72 -22.95 -27.20
CA ALA A 501 9.42 -24.31 -26.76
C ALA A 501 8.69 -24.34 -25.41
N PHE A 502 9.10 -23.51 -24.45
CA PHE A 502 8.43 -23.35 -23.16
C PHE A 502 6.93 -23.03 -23.33
N ASN A 503 6.61 -22.06 -24.16
CA ASN A 503 5.23 -21.66 -24.43
C ASN A 503 4.44 -22.76 -25.17
N GLU A 504 5.07 -23.44 -26.15
CA GLU A 504 4.45 -24.52 -26.90
C GLU A 504 4.14 -25.73 -26.02
N VAL A 505 5.11 -26.15 -25.19
CA VAL A 505 4.93 -27.28 -24.27
C VAL A 505 3.86 -26.96 -23.23
N ALA A 506 3.89 -25.78 -22.64
CA ALA A 506 2.89 -25.35 -21.67
C ALA A 506 1.48 -25.36 -22.27
N ASN A 507 1.31 -24.80 -23.46
CA ASN A 507 0.01 -24.78 -24.17
C ASN A 507 -0.48 -26.19 -24.49
N ARG A 508 0.41 -27.07 -25.00
CA ARG A 508 0.08 -28.48 -25.29
C ARG A 508 -0.34 -29.25 -24.06
N SER A 509 0.28 -28.96 -22.91
CA SER A 509 0.00 -29.61 -21.62
C SER A 509 -1.13 -28.94 -20.83
N GLY A 510 -1.78 -27.90 -21.37
CA GLY A 510 -2.85 -27.18 -20.68
C GLY A 510 -2.38 -26.37 -19.47
N ILE A 511 -1.07 -26.07 -19.39
CA ILE A 511 -0.49 -25.28 -18.31
C ILE A 511 -0.74 -23.79 -18.58
N GLN A 512 -1.29 -23.10 -17.60
CA GLN A 512 -1.54 -21.66 -17.69
C GLN A 512 -0.23 -20.88 -17.72
N ILE A 513 -0.08 -20.00 -18.71
CA ILE A 513 1.02 -19.03 -18.77
C ILE A 513 0.48 -17.64 -18.49
N LEU A 514 1.08 -16.97 -17.52
CA LEU A 514 0.84 -15.59 -17.16
C LEU A 514 1.96 -14.71 -17.73
N ARG A 515 1.60 -13.71 -18.55
CA ARG A 515 2.58 -12.79 -19.14
C ARG A 515 2.78 -11.57 -18.27
N GLY A 516 4.00 -11.36 -17.78
CA GLY A 516 4.41 -10.14 -17.10
C GLY A 516 5.17 -9.23 -18.06
N ASN A 517 4.76 -7.97 -18.18
CA ASN A 517 5.47 -6.95 -18.96
C ASN A 517 5.88 -5.80 -18.06
N ASN A 518 7.04 -5.20 -18.36
CA ASN A 518 7.59 -4.06 -17.61
C ASN A 518 7.74 -4.32 -16.11
N ILE A 519 8.08 -5.55 -15.73
CA ILE A 519 8.34 -5.91 -14.34
C ILE A 519 9.61 -5.19 -13.89
N THR A 520 9.52 -4.43 -12.80
CA THR A 520 10.65 -3.70 -12.21
C THR A 520 11.22 -4.44 -11.00
N SER A 521 12.47 -4.15 -10.65
CA SER A 521 13.23 -4.90 -9.64
C SER A 521 12.61 -4.91 -8.24
N MET A 522 11.76 -3.94 -7.93
CA MET A 522 11.12 -3.79 -6.62
C MET A 522 9.65 -4.20 -6.61
N MET A 523 9.13 -4.81 -7.69
CA MET A 523 7.78 -5.37 -7.65
C MET A 523 7.73 -6.62 -6.78
N GLY A 524 6.67 -6.76 -5.98
CA GLY A 524 6.35 -7.97 -5.21
C GLY A 524 5.30 -8.85 -5.90
N SER A 525 4.79 -8.42 -7.05
CA SER A 525 3.72 -9.09 -7.79
C SER A 525 3.98 -9.07 -9.30
N VAL A 526 3.40 -10.01 -10.01
CA VAL A 526 3.40 -10.09 -11.48
C VAL A 526 1.94 -10.18 -11.93
N ASN A 527 1.37 -9.09 -12.42
CA ASN A 527 -0.04 -8.97 -12.73
C ASN A 527 -0.94 -9.41 -11.56
N GLU A 528 -1.76 -10.44 -11.75
CA GLU A 528 -2.67 -10.97 -10.74
C GLU A 528 -1.97 -11.84 -9.68
N LEU A 529 -0.75 -12.28 -9.95
CA LEU A 529 0.03 -13.10 -9.02
C LEU A 529 0.67 -12.22 -7.94
N GLN A 530 0.08 -12.24 -6.75
CA GLN A 530 0.57 -11.51 -5.58
C GLN A 530 1.64 -12.31 -4.83
N ASN A 531 2.49 -11.62 -4.05
CA ASN A 531 3.52 -12.21 -3.21
C ASN A 531 4.40 -13.21 -3.98
N CYS A 532 4.99 -12.75 -5.10
CA CYS A 532 5.85 -13.57 -5.95
C CYS A 532 7.24 -12.93 -6.14
N ARG A 533 7.78 -12.42 -5.05
CA ARG A 533 9.09 -11.76 -5.03
C ARG A 533 10.20 -12.61 -5.60
N ASP A 534 10.20 -13.92 -5.34
CA ASP A 534 11.21 -14.86 -5.84
C ASP A 534 11.25 -14.89 -7.36
N ILE A 535 10.11 -14.79 -8.03
CA ILE A 535 10.03 -14.67 -9.49
C ILE A 535 10.75 -13.39 -9.94
N VAL A 536 10.43 -12.26 -9.31
CA VAL A 536 11.02 -10.97 -9.67
C VAL A 536 12.52 -10.98 -9.40
N SER A 537 12.96 -11.46 -8.24
CA SER A 537 14.38 -11.56 -7.86
C SER A 537 15.17 -12.39 -8.86
N TRP A 538 14.65 -13.55 -9.27
CA TRP A 538 15.29 -14.37 -10.28
C TRP A 538 15.52 -13.60 -11.59
N THR A 539 14.52 -12.82 -12.06
CA THR A 539 14.61 -12.10 -13.34
C THR A 539 15.64 -10.95 -13.34
N PHE A 540 16.00 -10.45 -12.17
CA PHE A 540 17.00 -9.39 -11.99
C PHE A 540 18.38 -9.92 -11.57
N ASN A 541 18.54 -11.23 -11.44
CA ASN A 541 19.85 -11.82 -11.23
C ASN A 541 20.77 -11.51 -12.45
N GLU A 542 22.02 -11.11 -12.19
CA GLU A 542 22.97 -10.71 -13.22
C GLU A 542 23.32 -11.82 -14.22
N ASP A 543 23.22 -13.07 -13.77
CA ASP A 543 23.53 -14.24 -14.60
C ASP A 543 22.38 -14.63 -15.54
N VAL A 544 21.16 -14.10 -15.29
CA VAL A 544 19.96 -14.42 -16.09
C VAL A 544 19.92 -13.55 -17.33
N LYS A 545 19.85 -14.18 -18.50
CA LYS A 545 19.83 -13.55 -19.83
C LYS A 545 18.48 -13.80 -20.51
N VAL A 546 18.19 -12.99 -21.51
CA VAL A 546 17.03 -13.21 -22.40
C VAL A 546 17.10 -14.62 -22.97
N GLY A 547 15.99 -15.36 -22.88
CA GLY A 547 15.89 -16.75 -23.27
C GLY A 547 16.10 -17.76 -22.14
N ASN A 548 16.62 -17.33 -20.99
CA ASN A 548 16.76 -18.25 -19.85
C ASN A 548 15.41 -18.59 -19.23
N ILE A 549 15.35 -19.80 -18.68
CA ILE A 549 14.20 -20.34 -17.97
C ILE A 549 14.67 -20.68 -16.55
N SER A 550 13.85 -20.38 -15.54
CA SER A 550 14.18 -20.61 -14.13
C SER A 550 14.08 -22.09 -13.76
N ASP A 551 14.71 -22.48 -12.67
CA ASP A 551 14.30 -23.65 -11.92
C ASP A 551 12.85 -23.51 -11.42
N VAL A 552 12.30 -24.59 -10.87
CA VAL A 552 10.97 -24.57 -10.25
C VAL A 552 11.00 -23.73 -8.97
N ILE A 553 10.29 -22.62 -8.99
CA ILE A 553 10.15 -21.69 -7.85
C ILE A 553 8.86 -22.04 -7.10
N LYS A 554 8.92 -22.18 -5.78
CA LYS A 554 7.73 -22.37 -4.93
C LYS A 554 7.29 -21.03 -4.39
N ILE A 555 6.04 -20.64 -4.62
CA ILE A 555 5.45 -19.41 -4.09
C ILE A 555 4.52 -19.78 -2.94
N ASP A 556 5.00 -19.58 -1.72
CA ASP A 556 4.33 -20.00 -0.48
C ASP A 556 3.86 -21.48 -0.56
N ASN A 557 2.66 -21.73 -0.05
CA ASN A 557 1.97 -23.01 -0.25
C ASN A 557 0.87 -22.92 -1.31
N ARG A 558 0.93 -21.91 -2.21
CA ARG A 558 -0.10 -21.65 -3.21
C ARG A 558 0.17 -22.28 -4.56
N LEU A 559 1.41 -22.25 -5.01
CA LEU A 559 1.77 -22.76 -6.34
C LEU A 559 3.27 -23.01 -6.50
N TYR A 560 3.62 -23.78 -7.54
CA TYR A 560 4.94 -23.77 -8.15
C TYR A 560 4.89 -22.96 -9.45
N ALA A 561 5.99 -22.30 -9.79
CA ALA A 561 6.15 -21.52 -11.00
C ALA A 561 7.44 -21.86 -11.73
N VAL A 562 7.41 -21.81 -13.07
CA VAL A 562 8.59 -21.79 -13.92
C VAL A 562 8.55 -20.52 -14.75
N VAL A 563 9.65 -19.79 -14.81
CA VAL A 563 9.69 -18.42 -15.38
C VAL A 563 10.64 -18.39 -16.58
N GLY A 564 10.17 -17.86 -17.70
CA GLY A 564 10.99 -17.59 -18.87
C GLY A 564 11.22 -16.08 -19.05
N LEU A 565 12.47 -15.65 -19.17
CA LEU A 565 12.82 -14.25 -19.42
C LEU A 565 12.75 -13.94 -20.91
N ARG A 566 11.70 -13.18 -21.35
CA ARG A 566 11.48 -12.81 -22.74
C ARG A 566 12.33 -11.61 -23.18
N ASN A 567 12.45 -10.59 -22.35
CA ASN A 567 13.13 -9.37 -22.71
C ASN A 567 13.71 -8.63 -21.50
N ILE A 568 14.74 -7.83 -21.76
CA ILE A 568 15.39 -6.93 -20.82
C ILE A 568 15.26 -5.52 -21.37
N ASN A 569 14.41 -4.70 -20.77
CA ASN A 569 14.24 -3.30 -21.12
C ASN A 569 15.15 -2.45 -20.23
N LYS A 570 16.19 -1.85 -20.84
CA LYS A 570 17.14 -0.99 -20.12
C LYS A 570 16.63 0.43 -20.05
N LYS A 571 16.91 1.14 -18.93
CA LYS A 571 16.65 2.57 -18.77
C LYS A 571 17.27 3.36 -19.92
N GLY A 572 16.53 4.34 -20.46
CA GLY A 572 16.95 5.17 -21.57
C GLY A 572 15.94 5.14 -22.72
N ILE A 573 16.33 5.58 -23.90
CA ILE A 573 15.45 5.55 -25.06
C ILE A 573 15.27 4.10 -25.55
N ALA A 574 14.02 3.65 -25.62
CA ALA A 574 13.70 2.32 -26.12
C ALA A 574 14.27 2.10 -27.53
N PRO A 575 14.90 0.96 -27.83
CA PRO A 575 15.38 0.64 -29.18
C PRO A 575 14.26 0.70 -30.20
N PHE A 576 14.58 1.12 -31.44
CA PHE A 576 13.62 1.22 -32.53
C PHE A 576 12.77 -0.05 -32.69
N ASP A 577 13.42 -1.20 -32.70
CA ASP A 577 12.75 -2.49 -32.92
C ASP A 577 11.73 -2.84 -31.81
N ALA A 578 11.97 -2.39 -30.58
CA ALA A 578 11.04 -2.60 -29.47
C ALA A 578 9.74 -1.80 -29.59
N VAL A 579 9.76 -0.66 -30.29
CA VAL A 579 8.62 0.25 -30.41
C VAL A 579 8.05 0.32 -31.85
N LYS A 580 8.67 -0.38 -32.79
CA LYS A 580 8.31 -0.34 -34.21
C LYS A 580 6.83 -0.67 -34.46
N SER A 581 6.33 -1.75 -33.90
CA SER A 581 4.94 -2.17 -34.08
C SER A 581 3.93 -1.17 -33.46
N THR A 582 4.29 -0.56 -32.34
CA THR A 582 3.47 0.48 -31.70
C THR A 582 3.39 1.72 -32.56
N ILE A 583 4.52 2.17 -33.12
CA ILE A 583 4.57 3.32 -34.02
C ILE A 583 3.81 3.03 -35.31
N GLU A 584 3.97 1.86 -35.87
CA GLU A 584 3.25 1.43 -37.06
C GLU A 584 1.73 1.49 -36.87
N ALA A 585 1.24 0.94 -35.78
CA ALA A 585 -0.19 0.98 -35.44
C ALA A 585 -0.69 2.42 -35.23
N GLU A 586 0.10 3.29 -34.55
CA GLU A 586 -0.24 4.71 -34.35
C GLU A 586 -0.33 5.45 -35.70
N LEU A 587 0.64 5.24 -36.58
CA LEU A 587 0.67 5.88 -37.90
C LEU A 587 -0.45 5.37 -38.84
N ILE A 588 -0.77 4.07 -38.80
CA ILE A 588 -1.89 3.49 -39.54
C ILE A 588 -3.19 4.14 -39.07
N ALA A 589 -3.40 4.25 -37.76
CA ALA A 589 -4.58 4.88 -37.18
C ALA A 589 -4.69 6.37 -37.60
N GLN A 590 -3.59 7.10 -37.58
CA GLN A 590 -3.53 8.50 -37.99
C GLN A 590 -3.87 8.64 -39.51
N LYS A 591 -3.23 7.87 -40.35
CA LYS A 591 -3.54 7.89 -41.81
C LYS A 591 -4.98 7.52 -42.09
N LYS A 592 -5.53 6.57 -41.33
CA LYS A 592 -6.95 6.18 -41.48
C LYS A 592 -7.88 7.36 -41.17
N ILE A 593 -7.58 8.11 -40.09
CA ILE A 593 -8.35 9.32 -39.76
C ILE A 593 -8.26 10.34 -40.88
N GLU A 594 -7.07 10.58 -41.46
CA GLU A 594 -6.86 11.53 -42.55
C GLU A 594 -7.63 11.12 -43.83
N GLU A 595 -7.70 9.83 -44.17
CA GLU A 595 -8.45 9.33 -45.32
C GLU A 595 -9.97 9.42 -45.11
N VAL A 596 -10.45 9.06 -43.89
CA VAL A 596 -11.85 9.22 -43.53
C VAL A 596 -12.26 10.70 -43.55
N GLU A 597 -11.38 11.59 -43.05
CA GLU A 597 -11.59 13.04 -43.11
C GLU A 597 -11.82 13.53 -44.53
N LYS A 598 -10.95 13.15 -45.48
CA LYS A 598 -11.09 13.50 -46.91
C LYS A 598 -12.42 13.04 -47.49
N MET A 599 -12.84 11.81 -47.17
CA MET A 599 -14.14 11.25 -47.65
C MET A 599 -15.32 12.04 -47.09
N VAL A 600 -15.33 12.31 -45.78
CA VAL A 600 -16.43 13.03 -45.14
C VAL A 600 -16.49 14.48 -45.63
N VAL A 601 -15.36 15.16 -45.80
CA VAL A 601 -15.30 16.51 -46.38
C VAL A 601 -15.85 16.54 -47.80
N ALA A 602 -15.52 15.54 -48.62
CA ALA A 602 -16.05 15.45 -49.99
C ALA A 602 -17.59 15.31 -50.01
N GLU A 603 -18.18 14.62 -49.03
CA GLU A 603 -19.65 14.51 -48.94
C GLU A 603 -20.28 15.81 -48.39
N ILE A 604 -19.67 16.48 -47.44
CA ILE A 604 -20.11 17.80 -46.97
C ILE A 604 -20.13 18.79 -48.16
N ASN A 605 -19.08 18.79 -48.98
CA ASN A 605 -18.99 19.66 -50.15
C ASN A 605 -20.06 19.35 -51.24
N LYS A 606 -20.63 18.13 -51.23
CA LYS A 606 -21.78 17.78 -52.08
C LYS A 606 -23.14 18.17 -51.48
N GLY A 607 -23.14 18.78 -50.30
CA GLY A 607 -24.33 19.26 -49.62
C GLY A 607 -24.93 18.29 -48.61
N ALA A 608 -24.20 17.23 -48.20
CA ALA A 608 -24.68 16.31 -47.16
C ALA A 608 -24.84 17.04 -45.84
N THR A 609 -25.96 16.82 -45.16
CA THR A 609 -26.27 17.42 -43.88
C THR A 609 -25.67 16.58 -42.76
N ILE A 610 -25.62 17.16 -41.53
CA ILE A 610 -25.17 16.44 -40.34
C ILE A 610 -25.98 15.16 -40.08
N TYR A 611 -27.31 15.19 -40.40
CA TYR A 611 -28.19 14.01 -40.23
C TYR A 611 -27.91 12.93 -41.27
N ASP A 612 -27.66 13.31 -42.54
CA ASP A 612 -27.31 12.37 -43.59
C ASP A 612 -26.04 11.59 -43.28
N LEU A 613 -25.01 12.31 -42.80
CA LEU A 613 -23.71 11.74 -42.46
C LEU A 613 -23.75 10.93 -41.17
N ALA A 614 -24.48 11.42 -40.17
CA ALA A 614 -24.64 10.68 -38.91
C ALA A 614 -25.33 9.33 -39.15
N ASN A 615 -26.43 9.31 -39.92
CA ASN A 615 -27.12 8.09 -40.29
C ASN A 615 -26.21 7.14 -41.10
N ARG A 616 -25.47 7.67 -42.08
CA ARG A 616 -24.56 6.86 -42.91
C ARG A 616 -23.44 6.20 -42.09
N TYR A 617 -22.93 6.89 -41.12
CA TYR A 617 -21.80 6.41 -40.30
C TYR A 617 -22.20 5.87 -38.91
N ASN A 618 -23.49 5.54 -38.76
CA ASN A 618 -24.07 4.96 -37.56
C ASN A 618 -23.76 5.77 -36.30
N SER A 619 -23.96 7.08 -36.39
CA SER A 619 -23.77 8.04 -35.31
C SER A 619 -25.09 8.74 -34.96
N THR A 620 -25.15 9.31 -33.75
CA THR A 620 -26.34 10.05 -33.30
C THR A 620 -26.03 11.53 -33.23
N VAL A 621 -26.90 12.35 -33.81
CA VAL A 621 -26.81 13.80 -33.66
C VAL A 621 -27.29 14.21 -32.28
N LYS A 622 -26.49 14.97 -31.58
CA LYS A 622 -26.86 15.63 -30.33
C LYS A 622 -27.12 17.10 -30.58
N ASP A 623 -28.31 17.54 -30.23
CA ASP A 623 -28.78 18.92 -30.44
C ASP A 623 -28.52 19.79 -29.18
N SER A 624 -28.37 21.09 -29.42
CA SER A 624 -28.31 22.11 -28.35
C SER A 624 -27.25 21.86 -27.29
N VAL A 625 -26.09 21.36 -27.67
CA VAL A 625 -25.00 21.09 -26.79
C VAL A 625 -24.19 22.34 -26.54
N ARG A 626 -24.03 22.70 -25.26
CA ARG A 626 -23.19 23.81 -24.86
C ARG A 626 -21.76 23.30 -24.59
N VAL A 627 -20.78 23.88 -25.27
CA VAL A 627 -19.38 23.60 -25.09
C VAL A 627 -18.63 24.83 -24.62
N GLN A 628 -17.62 24.64 -23.80
CA GLN A 628 -16.81 25.71 -23.24
C GLN A 628 -15.33 25.34 -23.37
N PHE A 629 -14.48 26.31 -23.70
CA PHE A 629 -13.08 26.07 -24.01
C PHE A 629 -12.27 25.49 -22.84
N GLY A 630 -12.54 25.94 -21.60
CA GLY A 630 -11.80 25.54 -20.39
C GLY A 630 -12.29 24.26 -19.71
N LEU A 631 -13.34 23.60 -20.22
CA LEU A 631 -13.91 22.41 -19.64
C LEU A 631 -13.22 21.13 -20.15
N ASP A 632 -13.29 20.05 -19.34
CA ASP A 632 -12.74 18.76 -19.70
C ASP A 632 -13.61 17.98 -20.73
N PHE A 633 -13.12 16.82 -21.15
CA PHE A 633 -13.77 15.94 -22.11
C PHE A 633 -15.21 15.56 -21.71
N TYR A 634 -15.44 15.21 -20.45
CA TYR A 634 -16.76 14.77 -19.98
C TYR A 634 -17.73 15.94 -19.84
N GLN A 635 -17.25 17.07 -19.34
CA GLN A 635 -18.03 18.30 -19.21
C GLN A 635 -18.42 18.86 -20.57
N ASN A 636 -17.60 18.68 -21.60
CA ASN A 636 -17.86 19.05 -22.98
C ASN A 636 -18.55 17.91 -23.81
N SER A 637 -19.39 17.13 -23.17
CA SER A 637 -20.19 16.09 -23.85
C SER A 637 -19.37 15.05 -24.62
N GLN A 638 -18.19 14.74 -24.12
CA GLN A 638 -17.22 13.80 -24.69
C GLN A 638 -16.62 14.26 -26.04
N ILE A 639 -16.44 15.56 -26.21
CA ILE A 639 -15.70 16.13 -27.34
C ILE A 639 -14.25 16.36 -26.94
N GLU A 640 -13.32 15.90 -27.74
CA GLU A 640 -11.88 16.04 -27.48
C GLU A 640 -11.44 17.52 -27.52
N ASN A 641 -10.55 17.93 -26.60
CA ASN A 641 -10.08 19.31 -26.50
C ASN A 641 -9.50 19.87 -27.80
N LYS A 642 -8.84 19.02 -28.60
CA LYS A 642 -8.35 19.40 -29.95
C LYS A 642 -9.50 19.81 -30.87
N ALA A 643 -10.64 19.13 -30.78
CA ALA A 643 -11.84 19.44 -31.53
C ALA A 643 -12.54 20.70 -30.99
N ILE A 644 -12.62 20.87 -29.68
CA ILE A 644 -13.17 22.09 -29.05
C ILE A 644 -12.43 23.34 -29.55
N ALA A 645 -11.11 23.31 -29.61
CA ALA A 645 -10.32 24.44 -30.13
C ALA A 645 -10.70 24.82 -31.59
N GLN A 646 -10.95 23.82 -32.43
CA GLN A 646 -11.37 24.04 -33.81
C GLN A 646 -12.83 24.55 -33.90
N ILE A 647 -13.74 24.07 -33.04
CA ILE A 647 -15.15 24.52 -32.99
C ILE A 647 -15.22 26.03 -32.75
N PHE A 648 -14.39 26.57 -31.86
CA PHE A 648 -14.34 28.01 -31.61
C PHE A 648 -13.82 28.82 -32.81
N SER A 649 -13.10 28.21 -33.76
CA SER A 649 -12.65 28.89 -34.99
C SER A 649 -13.69 28.85 -36.11
N LEU A 650 -14.71 27.98 -36.05
CA LEU A 650 -15.75 27.86 -37.08
C LEU A 650 -16.66 29.10 -37.14
N PRO A 651 -17.27 29.43 -38.29
CA PRO A 651 -18.30 30.47 -38.36
C PRO A 651 -19.61 30.04 -37.68
N VAL A 652 -20.43 31.00 -37.30
CA VAL A 652 -21.83 30.77 -36.86
C VAL A 652 -22.73 30.83 -38.11
N ASP A 653 -22.87 29.71 -38.83
CA ASP A 653 -23.57 29.65 -40.13
C ASP A 653 -24.53 28.47 -40.23
N GLN A 654 -24.66 27.66 -39.18
CA GLN A 654 -25.50 26.46 -39.14
C GLN A 654 -25.21 25.41 -40.27
N LYS A 655 -24.07 25.55 -40.96
CA LYS A 655 -23.61 24.54 -41.90
C LYS A 655 -22.85 23.43 -41.19
N THR A 656 -22.84 22.26 -41.82
CA THR A 656 -22.07 21.14 -41.33
C THR A 656 -20.59 21.35 -41.61
N HIS A 657 -19.80 21.41 -40.55
CA HIS A 657 -18.34 21.47 -40.59
C HIS A 657 -17.76 20.18 -40.03
N LEU A 658 -16.61 19.75 -40.52
CA LEU A 658 -15.87 18.65 -39.98
C LEU A 658 -14.72 19.17 -39.08
N VAL A 659 -14.61 18.60 -37.88
CA VAL A 659 -13.58 18.91 -36.92
C VAL A 659 -12.87 17.62 -36.56
N THR A 660 -11.55 17.63 -36.53
CA THR A 660 -10.72 16.43 -36.30
C THR A 660 -10.11 16.40 -34.92
N GLY A 661 -10.52 15.41 -34.14
CA GLY A 661 -9.93 15.09 -32.83
C GLY A 661 -8.63 14.29 -32.95
N LYS A 662 -8.27 13.56 -31.92
CA LYS A 662 -7.17 12.59 -31.92
C LYS A 662 -7.63 11.20 -32.33
N GLN A 663 -8.84 10.81 -31.89
CA GLN A 663 -9.42 9.49 -32.11
C GLN A 663 -10.71 9.55 -32.92
N PHE A 664 -11.45 10.65 -32.85
CA PHE A 664 -12.75 10.83 -33.47
C PHE A 664 -12.75 12.03 -34.42
N LEU A 665 -13.63 11.96 -35.38
CA LEU A 665 -14.03 13.08 -36.21
C LEU A 665 -15.38 13.58 -35.71
N TYR A 666 -15.63 14.89 -35.77
CA TYR A 666 -16.85 15.47 -35.27
C TYR A 666 -17.51 16.29 -36.40
N LEU A 667 -18.74 15.96 -36.76
CA LEU A 667 -19.62 16.81 -37.56
C LEU A 667 -20.20 17.85 -36.63
N VAL A 668 -20.08 19.12 -36.96
CA VAL A 668 -20.49 20.23 -36.08
C VAL A 668 -21.22 21.29 -36.85
N ASN A 669 -22.37 21.72 -36.33
CA ASN A 669 -23.05 22.94 -36.72
C ASN A 669 -23.00 23.90 -35.55
N VAL A 670 -22.51 25.11 -35.77
CA VAL A 670 -22.41 26.13 -34.70
C VAL A 670 -23.60 27.10 -34.83
N SER A 671 -24.47 27.09 -33.82
CA SER A 671 -25.67 27.92 -33.81
C SER A 671 -25.45 29.26 -33.11
N HIS A 672 -24.60 29.32 -32.13
CA HIS A 672 -24.33 30.54 -31.34
C HIS A 672 -22.96 30.49 -30.71
N LYS A 673 -22.33 31.65 -30.58
CA LYS A 673 -21.09 31.84 -29.79
C LYS A 673 -21.24 33.03 -28.89
N GLU A 674 -20.80 32.87 -27.67
CA GLU A 674 -20.72 33.92 -26.65
C GLU A 674 -19.26 34.10 -26.26
N GLU A 675 -18.74 35.29 -26.50
CA GLU A 675 -17.39 35.66 -26.02
C GLU A 675 -17.47 36.19 -24.60
N SER A 676 -16.70 35.55 -23.72
CA SER A 676 -16.53 36.02 -22.36
C SER A 676 -15.73 37.32 -22.35
N LYS A 677 -16.25 38.33 -21.70
CA LYS A 677 -15.53 39.58 -21.45
C LYS A 677 -14.71 39.44 -20.16
N PRO A 678 -13.48 39.99 -20.14
CA PRO A 678 -12.71 40.09 -18.91
C PRO A 678 -13.49 40.75 -17.80
N SER A 679 -13.39 40.24 -16.58
CA SER A 679 -14.01 40.84 -15.39
C SER A 679 -13.36 42.18 -15.04
N GLU A 680 -14.08 43.03 -14.32
CA GLU A 680 -13.54 44.33 -13.88
C GLU A 680 -12.27 44.10 -13.04
N GLY A 681 -11.19 44.76 -13.43
CA GLY A 681 -9.87 44.57 -12.79
C GLY A 681 -9.27 43.17 -12.90
N LEU A 682 -9.80 42.34 -13.77
CA LEU A 682 -9.35 40.91 -13.94
C LEU A 682 -9.43 40.10 -12.63
N MET A 683 -10.35 40.41 -11.74
CA MET A 683 -10.42 39.77 -10.42
C MET A 683 -10.82 38.30 -10.51
N TYR A 684 -11.80 37.97 -11.35
CA TYR A 684 -12.26 36.58 -11.57
C TYR A 684 -11.18 35.75 -12.25
N GLU A 685 -10.49 36.29 -13.23
CA GLU A 685 -9.41 35.64 -13.96
C GLU A 685 -8.21 35.38 -13.06
N ARG A 686 -7.90 36.28 -12.12
CA ARG A 686 -6.87 36.08 -11.09
C ARG A 686 -7.26 34.95 -10.15
N MET A 687 -8.52 34.89 -9.73
CA MET A 687 -9.03 33.77 -8.91
C MET A 687 -8.92 32.44 -9.65
N ILE A 688 -9.32 32.37 -10.92
CA ILE A 688 -9.19 31.16 -11.75
C ILE A 688 -7.72 30.78 -11.92
N ALA A 689 -6.86 31.74 -12.30
CA ALA A 689 -5.43 31.50 -12.43
C ALA A 689 -4.84 30.95 -11.14
N LYS A 690 -5.17 31.56 -10.01
CA LYS A 690 -4.76 31.08 -8.69
C LYS A 690 -5.26 29.65 -8.44
N ASN A 691 -6.51 29.34 -8.74
CA ASN A 691 -7.07 28.00 -8.55
C ASN A 691 -6.40 26.96 -9.46
N ILE A 692 -6.16 27.29 -10.74
CA ILE A 692 -5.47 26.39 -11.68
C ILE A 692 -4.05 26.09 -11.18
N LEU A 693 -3.32 27.11 -10.74
CA LEU A 693 -1.96 26.95 -10.24
C LEU A 693 -1.92 26.30 -8.86
N THR A 694 -2.84 26.67 -7.96
CA THR A 694 -3.00 25.99 -6.67
C THR A 694 -3.38 24.52 -6.85
N ASN A 695 -4.20 24.18 -7.84
CA ASN A 695 -4.50 22.79 -8.16
C ASN A 695 -3.31 22.05 -8.83
N ARG A 696 -2.47 22.76 -9.60
CA ARG A 696 -1.22 22.23 -10.13
C ARG A 696 -0.15 22.07 -9.06
N SER A 697 -0.02 23.05 -8.16
CA SER A 697 0.93 22.99 -7.04
C SER A 697 0.45 22.08 -5.90
N ARG A 698 -0.85 21.83 -5.76
CA ARG A 698 -1.41 20.78 -4.88
C ARG A 698 -1.15 19.38 -5.41
N ASN A 699 -0.76 19.24 -6.66
CA ASN A 699 -0.28 17.97 -7.17
C ASN A 699 1.20 17.80 -6.76
N GLU A 700 1.42 17.67 -5.44
CA GLU A 700 2.68 17.34 -4.79
C GLU A 700 3.36 16.20 -5.53
N MET A 701 2.55 15.24 -5.98
CA MET A 701 2.97 14.09 -6.75
C MET A 701 3.65 14.47 -8.09
N LEU A 702 3.14 15.48 -8.82
CA LEU A 702 3.75 15.92 -10.08
C LEU A 702 5.10 16.61 -9.88
N ILE A 703 5.21 17.42 -8.83
CA ILE A 703 6.49 18.09 -8.50
C ILE A 703 7.51 17.04 -8.06
N LEU A 704 7.08 16.10 -7.24
CA LEU A 704 7.93 15.01 -6.79
C LEU A 704 8.37 14.12 -7.97
N GLU A 705 7.46 13.79 -8.90
CA GLU A 705 7.81 13.06 -10.14
C GLU A 705 8.83 13.81 -10.99
N ASP A 706 8.66 15.11 -11.20
CA ASP A 706 9.63 15.94 -11.93
C ASP A 706 11.00 15.97 -11.26
N LEU A 707 11.03 15.99 -9.94
CA LEU A 707 12.26 15.93 -9.16
C LEU A 707 12.90 14.53 -9.22
N LYS A 708 12.07 13.47 -9.21
CA LYS A 708 12.52 12.08 -9.42
C LYS A 708 13.15 11.90 -10.78
N ASP A 709 12.53 12.42 -11.84
CA ASP A 709 13.04 12.29 -13.20
C ASP A 709 14.41 13.00 -13.39
N LYS A 710 14.68 14.04 -12.61
CA LYS A 710 15.95 14.78 -12.63
C LYS A 710 17.04 14.19 -11.73
N ALA A 711 16.67 13.40 -10.75
CA ALA A 711 17.58 12.81 -9.78
C ALA A 711 18.36 11.62 -10.39
N LYS A 712 19.64 11.52 -10.04
CA LYS A 712 20.44 10.33 -10.35
C LYS A 712 20.22 9.29 -9.27
N ILE A 713 19.31 8.36 -9.53
CA ILE A 713 18.92 7.31 -8.60
C ILE A 713 19.70 6.04 -8.90
N HIS A 714 20.27 5.43 -7.86
CA HIS A 714 20.88 4.12 -7.88
C HIS A 714 20.27 3.28 -6.76
N ASP A 715 19.38 2.36 -7.13
CA ASP A 715 18.61 1.52 -6.23
C ASP A 715 18.97 0.05 -6.44
N ASN A 716 19.76 -0.50 -5.53
CA ASN A 716 20.17 -1.89 -5.51
C ASN A 716 19.50 -2.68 -4.37
N ARG A 717 18.48 -2.16 -3.73
CA ARG A 717 17.81 -2.80 -2.59
C ARG A 717 17.43 -4.24 -2.88
N PHE A 718 17.04 -4.54 -4.12
CA PHE A 718 16.67 -5.91 -4.55
C PHE A 718 17.76 -6.96 -4.34
N ARG A 719 19.03 -6.55 -4.18
CA ARG A 719 20.18 -7.44 -3.91
C ARG A 719 20.36 -7.75 -2.43
N PHE A 720 19.83 -6.90 -1.57
CA PHE A 720 20.00 -6.96 -0.12
C PHE A 720 18.78 -7.54 0.60
N TYR A 721 17.64 -7.56 -0.06
CA TYR A 721 16.38 -8.07 0.44
C TYR A 721 15.89 -9.20 -0.49
N GLN A 722 16.38 -10.40 -0.20
CA GLN A 722 15.94 -11.64 -0.86
C GLN A 722 14.92 -12.35 0.00
#